data_88f7af2bdf818173520a389b48c3ee8d
#
_entry.id   88f7af2bdf818173520a389b48c3ee8d
#
_cell.length_a   1.000
_cell.length_b   1.000
_cell.length_c   1.000
_cell.angle_alpha   90.00
_cell.angle_beta   90.00
_cell.angle_gamma   90.00
#
_symmetry.space_group_name_H-M   'P 1'
#
loop_
_entity.id
_entity.type
_entity.pdbx_description
1 polymer ?
#
loop_
_entity_poly.entity_id
_entity_poly.type
_entity_poly.pdbx_seq_one_letter_code
_entity_poly.pdbx_strand_id
1 'polypeptide(L)'
;MNLERQSFDVDEVQAGPSWAPKNWPVIDSDDLTAALDPQQMQVAVKAAAAKSGAPLSSAEVERAADDSIRAMMLIRTYRVRGHLAANLDPLGLSTRELPADLTPEYHGFTGAALDRPVWLGGALGLEKATVREIVAILRANYCGNVGLEYMHISDIEERAFLQERMEGADKIIEFSVEGKRAILNKVIQAEEWEKFLARKYVGTKRFGLDGGESMIPAMEAIIKYGGQYGVKEIVYGMAHRGRLNMLANVMAKPYKVIFHEFSGGSANPDDVGGSGDVKYHLGTSTDREFGGASVHMSLVPNPSHLEAADPVVLGKVRAQQVVRDDLDKHEQVLPVLIHGDAAFAGQGIVWECLGFSGIRGYNTGGCIHFIVNNQIGFTTSPQYARSSPYPSDVAKGVMAPILHVNGDDPEAVTFACKLAIDFRQQFKRDVVIDMWCYRRFGHNEGDEPSFTQPLMYAVIRQHPPVSQLCAAKLEAEGVIDAGWADARRAEFVAQLEEDFESAKSYKPNKADWFAGRWSGLHAPADAENARRNISTGVSDKLFDSIGRTLTTIPADLEVHKTLRRVIDGRAAMFADKSDTEIFDWATAESLAFGTLLSEGYQVRLSGQDSGRGTFSQRHAVWVDQTDEHKYIPLTTVPHGRFEVLDSPLSEYGVLGFEYGYAMADPKSLVLWEAQFGDFANGAQIMIDQFIAAGEAKWLRANGLVMLLPHGYEGQGPEHSSARLERFLQLCAGDNIQVCNISTPSNYFHVLRRQMLRPFRKPLIIMTPKSLLRHKLAVSQRSDFIGEAHFRRIMSDRTPPADGDIKRVVLCSGKVGYDLMEARDAADIKDTTVIRIEQIYPFPGEPLAVRLKRMKNLEEVVWAQEEPRNNGSWFFVEPFIEEALNEAGHKGMRPRYAGRAAAASPATGLMSRHQTEQSALVADALGLSVRAEIRRAKNKA
;
A
#
# COMPACT_ATOMS: atom_id res chain seq x y z
N MET A 1 8.94 9.59 43.07
CA MET A 1 10.09 8.77 42.75
C MET A 1 11.31 9.62 42.90
N ASN A 2 12.11 9.38 43.97
CA ASN A 2 13.36 10.05 44.20
C ASN A 2 14.38 9.52 43.20
N LEU A 3 14.78 10.34 42.27
CA LEU A 3 16.01 10.08 41.49
C LEU A 3 17.21 10.32 42.38
N GLU A 4 17.79 9.27 42.99
CA GLU A 4 19.11 9.33 43.60
C GLU A 4 20.10 9.74 42.52
N ARG A 5 20.76 10.89 42.77
CA ARG A 5 21.93 11.30 41.98
C ARG A 5 23.04 10.32 42.29
N GLN A 6 23.31 9.37 41.40
CA GLN A 6 24.54 8.60 41.42
C GLN A 6 25.70 9.58 41.19
N SER A 7 26.60 9.64 42.15
CA SER A 7 27.87 10.32 42.00
C SER A 7 28.69 9.58 40.95
N PHE A 8 28.99 10.21 39.84
CA PHE A 8 29.92 9.67 38.86
C PHE A 8 31.34 9.78 39.40
N ASP A 9 32.04 8.64 39.43
CA ASP A 9 33.46 8.59 39.72
C ASP A 9 34.22 9.22 38.54
N VAL A 10 35.02 10.24 38.82
CA VAL A 10 35.64 11.10 37.79
C VAL A 10 36.83 10.40 37.10
N ASP A 11 37.22 9.22 37.59
CA ASP A 11 38.39 8.48 37.09
C ASP A 11 38.10 7.44 35.99
N GLU A 12 36.82 7.16 35.65
CA GLU A 12 36.49 6.40 34.46
C GLU A 12 36.38 7.35 33.24
N VAL A 13 37.45 7.42 32.47
CA VAL A 13 37.43 8.05 31.14
C VAL A 13 36.41 7.29 30.32
N GLN A 14 35.20 7.87 30.18
CA GLN A 14 34.19 7.32 29.30
C GLN A 14 34.64 7.51 27.85
N ALA A 15 34.90 6.43 27.15
CA ALA A 15 35.03 6.46 25.71
C ALA A 15 33.62 6.75 25.13
N GLY A 16 33.46 7.90 24.49
CA GLY A 16 32.22 8.30 23.83
C GLY A 16 31.49 9.50 24.47
N PRO A 17 30.43 9.99 23.85
CA PRO A 17 29.63 11.11 24.33
C PRO A 17 29.01 10.82 25.71
N SER A 18 28.88 11.83 26.58
CA SER A 18 28.35 11.69 27.94
C SER A 18 26.90 11.14 28.02
N TRP A 19 26.15 11.19 26.92
CA TRP A 19 24.79 10.67 26.79
C TRP A 19 24.73 9.25 26.23
N ALA A 20 25.86 8.67 25.78
CA ALA A 20 25.86 7.31 25.23
C ALA A 20 25.65 6.25 26.32
N PRO A 21 24.86 5.20 26.08
CA PRO A 21 24.72 4.08 27.00
C PRO A 21 26.05 3.39 27.28
N LYS A 22 26.31 3.00 28.53
CA LYS A 22 27.58 2.36 28.95
C LYS A 22 27.87 1.03 28.23
N ASN A 23 26.90 0.41 27.65
CA ASN A 23 26.99 -0.88 26.92
C ASN A 23 26.95 -0.73 25.37
N TRP A 24 27.10 0.49 24.87
CA TRP A 24 27.31 0.65 23.44
C TRP A 24 28.62 0.01 23.03
N PRO A 25 28.65 -0.76 21.93
CA PRO A 25 29.91 -1.25 21.40
C PRO A 25 30.81 -0.05 21.13
N VAL A 26 32.09 -0.18 21.50
CA VAL A 26 33.10 0.80 21.13
C VAL A 26 33.12 0.80 19.60
N ILE A 27 32.58 1.85 19.02
CA ILE A 27 32.67 2.07 17.57
C ILE A 27 34.14 2.47 17.35
N ASP A 28 34.87 1.66 16.60
CA ASP A 28 36.16 2.09 16.10
C ASP A 28 35.97 3.44 15.42
N SER A 29 36.78 4.41 15.81
CA SER A 29 36.66 5.78 15.34
C SER A 29 36.59 5.77 13.82
N ASP A 30 35.47 6.29 13.25
CA ASP A 30 35.43 6.57 11.83
C ASP A 30 36.54 7.58 11.49
N ASP A 31 36.95 7.66 10.24
CA ASP A 31 38.04 8.54 9.78
C ASP A 31 37.85 9.99 10.25
N LEU A 32 36.60 10.43 10.43
CA LEU A 32 36.31 11.78 10.89
C LEU A 32 36.55 11.97 12.36
N THR A 33 36.18 11.04 13.24
CA THR A 33 36.37 11.11 14.67
C THR A 33 37.87 11.10 15.02
N ALA A 34 38.62 10.23 14.34
CA ALA A 34 40.09 10.22 14.45
C ALA A 34 40.73 11.55 13.97
N ALA A 35 40.20 12.12 12.88
CA ALA A 35 40.72 13.37 12.32
C ALA A 35 40.40 14.61 13.18
N LEU A 36 39.31 14.59 13.94
CA LEU A 36 38.92 15.69 14.81
C LEU A 36 39.61 15.67 16.19
N ASP A 37 40.38 14.63 16.52
CA ASP A 37 41.19 14.60 17.72
C ASP A 37 42.59 15.20 17.49
N PRO A 38 42.85 16.44 17.90
CA PRO A 38 44.14 17.09 17.65
C PRO A 38 45.33 16.36 18.25
N GLN A 39 45.15 15.61 19.36
CA GLN A 39 46.23 14.86 20.00
C GLN A 39 46.59 13.61 19.18
N GLN A 40 45.62 12.86 18.71
CA GLN A 40 45.87 11.71 17.85
C GLN A 40 46.52 12.14 16.52
N MET A 41 46.03 13.22 15.92
CA MET A 41 46.62 13.78 14.71
C MET A 41 48.07 14.22 14.90
N GLN A 42 48.38 14.91 16.00
CA GLN A 42 49.76 15.27 16.33
C GLN A 42 50.67 14.03 16.51
N VAL A 43 50.17 12.97 17.13
CA VAL A 43 50.90 11.71 17.29
C VAL A 43 51.13 11.06 15.94
N ALA A 44 50.11 10.98 15.08
CA ALA A 44 50.21 10.40 13.75
C ALA A 44 51.17 11.19 12.83
N VAL A 45 51.12 12.51 12.85
CA VAL A 45 52.04 13.36 12.09
C VAL A 45 53.48 13.22 12.58
N LYS A 46 53.70 13.16 13.91
CA LYS A 46 55.02 12.92 14.52
C LYS A 46 55.59 11.54 14.11
N ALA A 47 54.74 10.49 14.13
CA ALA A 47 55.13 9.15 13.73
C ALA A 47 55.49 9.08 12.22
N ALA A 48 54.74 9.75 11.36
CA ALA A 48 55.01 9.88 9.94
C ALA A 48 56.30 10.68 9.63
N ALA A 49 56.52 11.75 10.37
CA ALA A 49 57.77 12.54 10.30
C ALA A 49 58.98 11.75 10.75
N ALA A 50 58.88 10.97 11.85
CA ALA A 50 59.95 10.11 12.29
C ALA A 50 60.35 9.02 11.27
N LYS A 51 59.42 8.51 10.50
CA LYS A 51 59.68 7.55 9.42
C LYS A 51 60.43 8.22 8.22
N SER A 52 60.23 9.55 7.99
CA SER A 52 60.84 10.28 6.89
C SER A 52 62.22 10.85 7.25
N GLY A 53 62.71 10.74 8.47
CA GLY A 53 64.06 11.15 8.86
C GLY A 53 64.28 12.64 8.99
N ALA A 54 63.27 13.51 8.93
CA ALA A 54 63.37 14.95 9.04
C ALA A 54 62.81 15.45 10.39
N PRO A 55 63.57 16.17 11.25
CA PRO A 55 63.04 16.78 12.45
C PRO A 55 62.14 17.96 12.10
N LEU A 56 60.85 17.87 12.40
CA LEU A 56 59.90 18.97 12.25
C LEU A 56 59.92 19.85 13.48
N SER A 57 59.79 21.17 13.32
CA SER A 57 59.57 22.09 14.41
C SER A 57 58.14 21.92 14.97
N SER A 58 57.89 22.33 16.24
CA SER A 58 56.57 22.28 16.84
C SER A 58 55.53 23.00 15.99
N ALA A 59 55.87 24.14 15.42
CA ALA A 59 54.98 24.92 14.57
C ALA A 59 54.63 24.20 13.21
N GLU A 60 55.54 23.39 12.67
CA GLU A 60 55.30 22.58 11.48
C GLU A 60 54.41 21.39 11.79
N VAL A 61 54.54 20.77 12.94
CA VAL A 61 53.64 19.69 13.40
C VAL A 61 52.25 20.21 13.63
N GLU A 62 52.08 21.35 14.30
CA GLU A 62 50.75 21.98 14.51
C GLU A 62 50.09 22.35 13.18
N ARG A 63 50.83 22.96 12.27
CA ARG A 63 50.34 23.28 10.90
C ARG A 63 49.93 22.02 10.14
N ALA A 64 50.71 20.97 10.18
CA ALA A 64 50.39 19.73 9.50
C ALA A 64 49.17 19.05 10.07
N ALA A 65 48.98 19.12 11.37
CA ALA A 65 47.77 18.62 12.04
C ALA A 65 46.54 19.45 11.64
N ASP A 66 46.63 20.76 11.66
CA ASP A 66 45.57 21.68 11.20
C ASP A 66 45.19 21.43 9.73
N ASP A 67 46.17 21.34 8.84
CA ASP A 67 45.94 21.07 7.42
C ASP A 67 45.23 19.73 7.23
N SER A 68 45.58 18.70 7.99
CA SER A 68 44.91 17.37 7.95
C SER A 68 43.47 17.45 8.42
N ILE A 69 43.20 18.11 9.56
CA ILE A 69 41.84 18.32 10.07
C ILE A 69 40.97 19.05 9.04
N ARG A 70 41.48 20.11 8.43
CA ARG A 70 40.76 20.90 7.42
C ARG A 70 40.50 20.08 6.15
N ALA A 71 41.46 19.25 5.73
CA ALA A 71 41.27 18.35 4.58
C ALA A 71 40.21 17.31 4.86
N MET A 72 40.18 16.72 6.07
CA MET A 72 39.14 15.78 6.47
C MET A 72 37.76 16.46 6.55
N MET A 73 37.68 17.72 7.01
CA MET A 73 36.43 18.49 6.96
C MET A 73 35.96 18.72 5.53
N LEU A 74 36.84 19.03 4.61
CA LEU A 74 36.54 19.17 3.18
C LEU A 74 35.99 17.87 2.60
N ILE A 75 36.66 16.72 2.86
CA ILE A 75 36.21 15.40 2.44
C ILE A 75 34.79 15.12 2.95
N ARG A 76 34.55 15.34 4.26
CA ARG A 76 33.23 15.19 4.85
C ARG A 76 32.18 16.08 4.18
N THR A 77 32.53 17.33 3.86
CA THR A 77 31.59 18.26 3.21
C THR A 77 31.16 17.72 1.85
N TYR A 78 32.08 17.15 1.06
CA TYR A 78 31.72 16.52 -0.21
C TYR A 78 30.86 15.26 -0.02
N ARG A 79 31.10 14.43 1.00
CA ARG A 79 30.27 13.28 1.33
C ARG A 79 28.83 13.69 1.67
N VAL A 80 28.67 14.83 2.35
CA VAL A 80 27.33 15.33 2.76
C VAL A 80 26.66 16.14 1.65
N ARG A 81 27.41 16.95 0.88
CA ARG A 81 26.86 18.00 -0.03
C ARG A 81 27.35 17.93 -1.46
N GLY A 82 28.25 17.02 -1.80
CA GLY A 82 28.82 16.92 -3.14
C GLY A 82 27.77 16.77 -4.24
N HIS A 83 26.66 16.07 -3.95
CA HIS A 83 25.51 15.93 -4.84
C HIS A 83 24.93 17.27 -5.32
N LEU A 84 25.08 18.36 -4.54
CA LEU A 84 24.61 19.70 -4.95
C LEU A 84 25.40 20.29 -6.12
N ALA A 85 26.64 19.82 -6.31
CA ALA A 85 27.51 20.22 -7.40
C ALA A 85 27.57 19.16 -8.54
N ALA A 86 26.77 18.10 -8.47
CA ALA A 86 26.70 17.08 -9.50
C ALA A 86 26.01 17.59 -10.76
N ASN A 87 26.47 17.07 -11.92
CA ASN A 87 25.94 17.40 -13.25
C ASN A 87 24.65 16.60 -13.51
N LEU A 88 23.55 17.01 -12.88
CA LEU A 88 22.28 16.26 -12.91
C LEU A 88 21.32 16.73 -13.99
N ASP A 89 21.22 18.06 -14.23
CA ASP A 89 20.24 18.62 -15.15
C ASP A 89 20.69 18.51 -16.63
N PRO A 90 20.05 17.66 -17.44
CA PRO A 90 20.42 17.50 -18.85
C PRO A 90 20.19 18.79 -19.69
N LEU A 91 19.31 19.68 -19.23
CA LEU A 91 18.99 20.92 -19.94
C LEU A 91 19.88 22.10 -19.52
N GLY A 92 20.64 21.95 -18.43
CA GLY A 92 21.47 23.03 -17.89
C GLY A 92 20.70 24.29 -17.47
N LEU A 93 19.42 24.17 -17.15
CA LEU A 93 18.55 25.29 -16.76
C LEU A 93 18.63 25.61 -15.28
N SER A 94 19.02 24.64 -14.46
CA SER A 94 19.22 24.85 -13.04
C SER A 94 20.59 25.48 -12.81
N THR A 95 20.60 26.82 -12.63
CA THR A 95 21.82 27.57 -12.22
C THR A 95 22.07 27.30 -10.75
N ARG A 96 22.68 26.17 -10.41
CA ARG A 96 23.18 25.93 -9.05
C ARG A 96 24.57 26.53 -8.94
N GLU A 97 24.71 27.56 -8.11
CA GLU A 97 26.03 28.02 -7.70
C GLU A 97 26.73 26.92 -6.91
N LEU A 98 28.04 26.73 -7.18
CA LEU A 98 28.84 25.81 -6.36
C LEU A 98 28.76 26.25 -4.88
N PRO A 99 28.27 25.41 -3.95
CA PRO A 99 28.25 25.76 -2.55
C PRO A 99 29.64 26.17 -2.07
N ALA A 100 29.74 27.30 -1.38
CA ALA A 100 31.02 27.85 -0.96
C ALA A 100 31.84 26.88 -0.11
N ASP A 101 31.18 26.07 0.70
CA ASP A 101 31.79 25.05 1.56
C ASP A 101 32.35 23.81 0.81
N LEU A 102 32.08 23.69 -0.50
CA LEU A 102 32.74 22.72 -1.38
C LEU A 102 34.04 23.26 -2.00
N THR A 103 34.43 24.50 -1.66
CA THR A 103 35.67 25.08 -2.15
C THR A 103 36.82 24.92 -1.14
N PRO A 104 38.06 24.66 -1.59
CA PRO A 104 39.22 24.62 -0.70
C PRO A 104 39.41 25.90 0.12
N GLU A 105 39.09 27.06 -0.48
CA GLU A 105 39.21 28.39 0.13
C GLU A 105 38.37 28.52 1.41
N TYR A 106 37.16 27.96 1.43
CA TYR A 106 36.28 27.92 2.62
C TYR A 106 36.95 27.19 3.80
N HIS A 107 37.73 26.13 3.49
CA HIS A 107 38.49 25.36 4.47
C HIS A 107 39.88 25.93 4.74
N GLY A 108 40.19 27.14 4.25
CA GLY A 108 41.44 27.85 4.52
C GLY A 108 42.63 27.43 3.66
N PHE A 109 42.41 26.72 2.57
CA PHE A 109 43.46 26.33 1.62
C PHE A 109 43.53 27.32 0.46
N THR A 110 44.58 28.14 0.41
CA THR A 110 44.81 29.13 -0.66
C THR A 110 46.22 29.06 -1.18
N GLY A 111 46.43 29.45 -2.45
CA GLY A 111 47.75 29.58 -3.06
C GLY A 111 48.59 28.31 -2.94
N ALA A 112 49.81 28.42 -2.40
CA ALA A 112 50.73 27.28 -2.23
C ALA A 112 50.24 26.20 -1.24
N ALA A 113 49.26 26.46 -0.42
CA ALA A 113 48.69 25.44 0.47
C ALA A 113 47.94 24.34 -0.31
N LEU A 114 47.47 24.63 -1.51
CA LEU A 114 46.77 23.66 -2.36
C LEU A 114 47.67 22.51 -2.86
N ASP A 115 48.95 22.78 -2.96
CA ASP A 115 49.94 21.83 -3.51
C ASP A 115 50.80 21.17 -2.43
N ARG A 116 50.52 21.44 -1.15
CA ARG A 116 51.18 20.75 -0.04
C ARG A 116 50.51 19.41 0.22
N PRO A 117 51.33 18.32 0.39
CA PRO A 117 50.77 17.04 0.82
C PRO A 117 50.25 17.12 2.26
N VAL A 118 49.03 16.74 2.46
CA VAL A 118 48.37 16.58 3.78
C VAL A 118 48.22 15.09 4.07
N TRP A 119 48.31 14.74 5.34
CA TRP A 119 48.11 13.36 5.79
C TRP A 119 46.60 13.07 5.92
N LEU A 120 46.18 11.94 5.39
CA LEU A 120 44.79 11.52 5.33
C LEU A 120 44.45 10.27 6.16
N GLY A 121 45.48 9.52 6.58
CA GLY A 121 45.30 8.33 7.43
C GLY A 121 44.51 7.19 6.79
N GLY A 122 44.51 7.10 5.47
CA GLY A 122 43.77 6.10 4.70
C GLY A 122 42.46 6.61 4.08
N ALA A 123 41.98 7.79 4.44
CA ALA A 123 40.82 8.38 3.80
C ALA A 123 40.99 8.49 2.27
N LEU A 124 39.92 8.19 1.50
CA LEU A 124 39.95 8.06 0.03
C LEU A 124 40.95 6.98 -0.47
N GLY A 125 41.35 6.03 0.38
CA GLY A 125 42.37 5.02 0.07
C GLY A 125 43.81 5.56 0.01
N LEU A 126 44.06 6.79 0.50
CA LEU A 126 45.34 7.49 0.40
C LEU A 126 45.93 7.83 1.76
N GLU A 127 47.22 7.56 1.97
CA GLU A 127 47.94 7.99 3.17
C GLU A 127 48.19 9.49 3.18
N LYS A 128 48.53 10.05 2.00
CA LYS A 128 48.78 11.48 1.78
C LYS A 128 48.37 11.89 0.39
N ALA A 129 47.85 13.11 0.25
CA ALA A 129 47.56 13.73 -1.05
C ALA A 129 47.63 15.25 -0.91
N THR A 130 47.79 15.96 -2.02
CA THR A 130 47.65 17.41 -2.06
C THR A 130 46.16 17.76 -2.02
N VAL A 131 45.80 18.96 -1.55
CA VAL A 131 44.40 19.41 -1.54
C VAL A 131 43.83 19.44 -2.96
N ARG A 132 44.63 19.73 -3.97
CA ARG A 132 44.27 19.73 -5.39
C ARG A 132 43.86 18.30 -5.87
N GLU A 133 44.64 17.30 -5.48
CA GLU A 133 44.35 15.89 -5.78
C GLU A 133 43.08 15.44 -5.01
N ILE A 134 42.95 15.79 -3.74
CA ILE A 134 41.76 15.50 -2.96
C ILE A 134 40.49 16.04 -3.63
N VAL A 135 40.50 17.33 -4.04
CA VAL A 135 39.34 17.94 -4.71
C VAL A 135 39.04 17.28 -6.05
N ALA A 136 40.10 16.92 -6.82
CA ALA A 136 39.92 16.22 -8.09
C ALA A 136 39.20 14.86 -7.89
N ILE A 137 39.65 14.08 -6.88
CA ILE A 137 39.02 12.80 -6.50
C ILE A 137 37.58 13.00 -6.03
N LEU A 138 37.34 13.96 -5.13
CA LEU A 138 36.03 14.21 -4.60
C LEU A 138 35.03 14.68 -5.67
N ARG A 139 35.46 15.54 -6.58
CA ARG A 139 34.64 15.96 -7.73
C ARG A 139 34.32 14.80 -8.67
N ALA A 140 35.31 13.95 -8.96
CA ALA A 140 35.10 12.77 -9.78
C ALA A 140 34.09 11.79 -9.13
N ASN A 141 34.12 11.65 -7.80
CA ASN A 141 33.26 10.71 -7.08
C ASN A 141 31.85 11.25 -6.83
N TYR A 142 31.71 12.54 -6.46
CA TYR A 142 30.45 13.10 -5.93
C TYR A 142 29.81 14.17 -6.83
N CYS A 143 30.52 14.68 -7.83
CA CYS A 143 30.04 15.78 -8.66
C CYS A 143 29.95 15.42 -10.16
N GLY A 144 30.04 14.15 -10.51
CA GLY A 144 29.84 13.64 -11.87
C GLY A 144 28.35 13.58 -12.25
N ASN A 145 28.00 12.65 -13.15
CA ASN A 145 26.60 12.42 -13.57
C ASN A 145 25.78 11.64 -12.52
N VAL A 146 26.39 11.26 -11.38
CA VAL A 146 25.75 10.63 -10.24
C VAL A 146 26.08 11.44 -8.99
N GLY A 147 25.05 11.81 -8.24
CA GLY A 147 25.13 12.39 -6.88
C GLY A 147 24.52 11.42 -5.88
N LEU A 148 25.15 11.26 -4.71
CA LEU A 148 24.68 10.36 -3.67
C LEU A 148 24.39 11.12 -2.38
N GLU A 149 23.18 10.89 -1.81
CA GLU A 149 22.83 11.33 -0.45
C GLU A 149 22.72 10.11 0.46
N TYR A 150 23.60 9.99 1.46
CA TYR A 150 23.66 8.84 2.36
C TYR A 150 24.09 9.19 3.80
N MET A 151 24.64 10.38 4.02
CA MET A 151 25.17 10.78 5.33
C MET A 151 24.08 11.03 6.38
N HIS A 152 22.80 11.03 6.00
CA HIS A 152 21.65 11.09 6.91
C HIS A 152 21.27 9.69 7.48
N ILE A 153 21.84 8.61 6.95
CA ILE A 153 21.61 7.24 7.40
C ILE A 153 22.34 7.04 8.73
N SER A 154 21.63 6.53 9.74
CA SER A 154 22.22 6.31 11.08
C SER A 154 23.06 5.03 11.15
N ASP A 155 22.73 4.03 10.31
CA ASP A 155 23.46 2.76 10.29
C ASP A 155 24.85 2.93 9.66
N ILE A 156 25.86 2.42 10.36
CA ILE A 156 27.26 2.59 9.96
C ILE A 156 27.63 1.65 8.80
N GLU A 157 27.09 0.43 8.81
CA GLU A 157 27.40 -0.57 7.76
C GLU A 157 26.75 -0.14 6.43
N GLU A 158 25.52 0.38 6.47
CA GLU A 158 24.85 0.93 5.29
C GLU A 158 25.65 2.11 4.70
N ARG A 159 26.13 3.04 5.55
CA ARG A 159 26.96 4.16 5.11
C ARG A 159 28.30 3.71 4.55
N ALA A 160 28.99 2.80 5.22
CA ALA A 160 30.29 2.29 4.81
C ALA A 160 30.18 1.59 3.44
N PHE A 161 29.14 0.77 3.23
CA PHE A 161 28.86 0.11 1.96
C PHE A 161 28.72 1.13 0.81
N LEU A 162 27.90 2.18 1.02
CA LEU A 162 27.67 3.19 -0.01
C LEU A 162 28.95 4.02 -0.28
N GLN A 163 29.68 4.36 0.78
CA GLN A 163 30.93 5.09 0.66
C GLN A 163 31.98 4.27 -0.11
N GLU A 164 32.15 3.01 0.21
CA GLU A 164 33.07 2.10 -0.50
C GLU A 164 32.73 2.01 -1.99
N ARG A 165 31.45 1.91 -2.36
CA ARG A 165 30.97 1.89 -3.74
C ARG A 165 31.20 3.21 -4.47
N MET A 166 31.30 4.34 -3.76
CA MET A 166 31.58 5.65 -4.36
C MET A 166 33.07 6.01 -4.37
N GLU A 167 33.85 5.55 -3.40
CA GLU A 167 35.24 5.92 -3.19
C GLU A 167 36.24 4.80 -3.44
N GLY A 168 35.82 3.53 -3.40
CA GLY A 168 36.68 2.36 -3.51
C GLY A 168 37.22 2.12 -4.93
N ALA A 169 38.07 1.10 -5.05
CA ALA A 169 38.67 0.70 -6.34
C ALA A 169 37.60 0.18 -7.33
N ASP A 170 36.53 -0.42 -6.81
CA ASP A 170 35.45 -1.00 -7.63
C ASP A 170 34.33 0.01 -7.98
N LYS A 171 34.57 1.31 -7.76
CA LYS A 171 33.60 2.38 -8.03
C LYS A 171 33.22 2.54 -9.49
N ILE A 172 34.08 2.13 -10.39
CA ILE A 172 33.86 2.20 -11.84
C ILE A 172 33.33 0.84 -12.27
N ILE A 173 32.03 0.76 -12.55
CA ILE A 173 31.49 -0.37 -13.31
C ILE A 173 31.86 -0.10 -14.77
N GLU A 174 32.91 -0.76 -15.24
CA GLU A 174 33.18 -0.82 -16.65
C GLU A 174 32.21 -1.81 -17.30
N PHE A 175 31.26 -1.28 -18.03
CA PHE A 175 30.44 -2.12 -18.89
C PHE A 175 31.32 -2.69 -20.03
N SER A 176 31.17 -3.99 -20.30
CA SER A 176 31.80 -4.59 -21.48
C SER A 176 31.27 -3.90 -22.74
N VAL A 177 32.00 -4.07 -23.84
CA VAL A 177 31.60 -3.56 -25.17
C VAL A 177 30.17 -4.02 -25.51
N GLU A 178 29.85 -5.29 -25.23
CA GLU A 178 28.53 -5.86 -25.46
C GLU A 178 27.48 -5.22 -24.53
N GLY A 179 27.85 -4.95 -23.29
CA GLY A 179 26.98 -4.26 -22.31
C GLY A 179 26.64 -2.85 -22.76
N LYS A 180 27.65 -2.06 -23.20
CA LYS A 180 27.41 -0.70 -23.71
C LYS A 180 26.52 -0.70 -24.97
N ARG A 181 26.77 -1.63 -25.90
CA ARG A 181 25.92 -1.83 -27.10
C ARG A 181 24.49 -2.22 -26.73
N ALA A 182 24.32 -3.08 -25.74
CA ALA A 182 22.99 -3.49 -25.26
C ALA A 182 22.22 -2.32 -24.63
N ILE A 183 22.89 -1.49 -23.81
CA ILE A 183 22.32 -0.27 -23.23
C ILE A 183 21.84 0.67 -24.36
N LEU A 184 22.69 1.01 -25.31
CA LEU A 184 22.33 1.87 -26.44
C LEU A 184 21.18 1.28 -27.25
N ASN A 185 21.19 -0.03 -27.54
CA ASN A 185 20.12 -0.68 -28.29
C ASN A 185 18.77 -0.56 -27.57
N LYS A 186 18.73 -0.68 -26.24
CA LYS A 186 17.51 -0.50 -25.44
C LYS A 186 17.02 0.96 -25.46
N VAL A 187 17.91 1.93 -25.44
CA VAL A 187 17.56 3.35 -25.59
C VAL A 187 16.98 3.61 -26.98
N ILE A 188 17.58 3.05 -28.05
CA ILE A 188 17.06 3.15 -29.42
C ILE A 188 15.65 2.53 -29.52
N GLN A 189 15.44 1.34 -28.94
CA GLN A 189 14.14 0.69 -28.94
C GLN A 189 13.07 1.54 -28.22
N ALA A 190 13.44 2.11 -27.07
CA ALA A 190 12.54 2.97 -26.30
C ALA A 190 12.12 4.22 -27.09
N GLU A 191 13.08 4.89 -27.73
CA GLU A 191 12.86 6.10 -28.52
C GLU A 191 12.07 5.84 -29.81
N GLU A 192 12.44 4.82 -30.58
CA GLU A 192 11.76 4.50 -31.83
C GLU A 192 10.34 3.96 -31.61
N TRP A 193 10.08 3.29 -30.48
CA TRP A 193 8.72 2.91 -30.09
C TRP A 193 7.81 4.13 -29.92
N GLU A 194 8.26 5.14 -29.17
CA GLU A 194 7.49 6.37 -28.98
C GLU A 194 7.25 7.12 -30.31
N LYS A 195 8.30 7.24 -31.14
CA LYS A 195 8.21 7.86 -32.47
C LYS A 195 7.27 7.10 -33.40
N PHE A 196 7.30 5.76 -33.36
CA PHE A 196 6.41 4.93 -34.15
C PHE A 196 4.95 5.14 -33.79
N LEU A 197 4.64 5.10 -32.48
CA LEU A 197 3.30 5.37 -31.98
C LEU A 197 2.84 6.80 -32.35
N ALA A 198 3.72 7.78 -32.28
CA ALA A 198 3.42 9.17 -32.66
C ALA A 198 3.02 9.31 -34.12
N ARG A 199 3.70 8.58 -35.03
CA ARG A 199 3.39 8.60 -36.49
C ARG A 199 2.08 7.86 -36.82
N LYS A 200 1.85 6.70 -36.17
CA LYS A 200 0.70 5.85 -36.50
C LYS A 200 -0.60 6.31 -35.83
N TYR A 201 -0.52 6.92 -34.66
CA TYR A 201 -1.70 7.27 -33.83
C TYR A 201 -1.68 8.74 -33.40
N VAL A 202 -1.71 9.63 -34.41
CA VAL A 202 -1.75 11.09 -34.20
C VAL A 202 -2.95 11.49 -33.32
N GLY A 203 -2.71 12.30 -32.27
CA GLY A 203 -3.74 12.80 -31.37
C GLY A 203 -4.27 11.81 -30.33
N THR A 204 -3.88 10.53 -30.38
CA THR A 204 -4.25 9.55 -29.34
C THR A 204 -3.34 9.69 -28.13
N LYS A 205 -3.90 9.76 -26.91
CA LYS A 205 -3.13 9.86 -25.68
C LYS A 205 -2.22 8.64 -25.50
N ARG A 206 -0.92 8.89 -25.29
CA ARG A 206 0.13 7.89 -25.10
C ARG A 206 0.93 8.10 -23.82
N PHE A 207 1.10 9.36 -23.40
CA PHE A 207 1.96 9.75 -22.27
C PHE A 207 3.39 9.20 -22.42
N GLY A 208 4.06 9.56 -23.51
CA GLY A 208 5.37 9.03 -23.88
C GLY A 208 6.47 9.28 -22.86
N LEU A 209 7.51 8.43 -22.96
CA LEU A 209 8.70 8.49 -22.12
C LEU A 209 9.76 9.45 -22.68
N ASP A 210 9.50 10.07 -23.84
CA ASP A 210 10.48 10.90 -24.59
C ASP A 210 11.23 11.88 -23.69
N GLY A 211 12.56 11.77 -23.66
CA GLY A 211 13.47 12.50 -22.77
C GLY A 211 13.87 11.74 -21.50
N GLY A 212 13.29 10.56 -21.24
CA GLY A 212 13.60 9.70 -20.10
C GLY A 212 13.92 8.24 -20.48
N GLU A 213 14.34 7.98 -21.71
CA GLU A 213 14.52 6.65 -22.30
C GLU A 213 15.52 5.78 -21.53
N SER A 214 16.46 6.38 -20.79
CA SER A 214 17.43 5.70 -19.92
C SER A 214 16.78 4.83 -18.83
N MET A 215 15.50 5.06 -18.51
CA MET A 215 14.71 4.19 -17.62
C MET A 215 14.66 2.74 -18.16
N ILE A 216 14.61 2.53 -19.46
CA ILE A 216 14.40 1.18 -20.03
C ILE A 216 15.62 0.26 -19.80
N PRO A 217 16.87 0.62 -20.17
CA PRO A 217 18.02 -0.20 -19.81
C PRO A 217 18.24 -0.30 -18.28
N ALA A 218 17.86 0.72 -17.53
CA ALA A 218 17.93 0.71 -16.06
C ALA A 218 17.03 -0.36 -15.44
N MET A 219 15.79 -0.52 -15.90
CA MET A 219 14.89 -1.59 -15.46
C MET A 219 15.45 -2.98 -15.81
N GLU A 220 16.05 -3.14 -16.97
CA GLU A 220 16.74 -4.39 -17.35
C GLU A 220 17.88 -4.75 -16.37
N ALA A 221 18.61 -3.75 -15.87
CA ALA A 221 19.65 -3.97 -14.87
C ALA A 221 19.06 -4.50 -13.54
N ILE A 222 17.97 -3.88 -13.04
CA ILE A 222 17.29 -4.36 -11.84
C ILE A 222 16.85 -5.81 -11.98
N ILE A 223 16.25 -6.18 -13.12
CA ILE A 223 15.77 -7.54 -13.37
C ILE A 223 16.94 -8.53 -13.41
N LYS A 224 17.98 -8.22 -14.17
CA LYS A 224 19.15 -9.08 -14.36
C LYS A 224 19.89 -9.32 -13.05
N TYR A 225 20.28 -8.25 -12.36
CA TYR A 225 21.03 -8.38 -11.10
C TYR A 225 20.15 -8.93 -9.98
N GLY A 226 18.87 -8.54 -9.92
CA GLY A 226 17.91 -9.14 -9.00
C GLY A 226 17.83 -10.65 -9.16
N GLY A 227 17.68 -11.13 -10.40
CA GLY A 227 17.66 -12.57 -10.71
C GLY A 227 18.95 -13.30 -10.29
N GLN A 228 20.11 -12.67 -10.47
CA GLN A 228 21.40 -13.19 -10.01
C GLN A 228 21.50 -13.28 -8.48
N TYR A 229 20.86 -12.37 -7.75
CA TYR A 229 20.78 -12.35 -6.28
C TYR A 229 19.64 -13.18 -5.70
N GLY A 230 18.94 -13.96 -6.52
CA GLY A 230 17.93 -14.88 -6.06
C GLY A 230 16.48 -14.34 -6.10
N VAL A 231 16.26 -13.14 -6.61
CA VAL A 231 14.90 -12.63 -6.84
C VAL A 231 14.17 -13.54 -7.82
N LYS A 232 12.98 -13.98 -7.44
CA LYS A 232 12.08 -14.83 -8.23
C LYS A 232 10.88 -14.09 -8.79
N GLU A 233 10.52 -12.97 -8.16
CA GLU A 233 9.39 -12.17 -8.60
C GLU A 233 9.66 -10.68 -8.39
N ILE A 234 9.33 -9.86 -9.38
CA ILE A 234 9.35 -8.40 -9.29
C ILE A 234 7.94 -7.87 -9.53
N VAL A 235 7.43 -7.08 -8.60
CA VAL A 235 6.14 -6.43 -8.73
C VAL A 235 6.34 -4.95 -8.97
N TYR A 236 5.88 -4.48 -10.14
CA TYR A 236 5.98 -3.09 -10.55
C TYR A 236 4.70 -2.32 -10.28
N GLY A 237 4.84 -1.09 -9.76
CA GLY A 237 3.82 -0.04 -9.78
C GLY A 237 4.33 1.17 -10.53
N MET A 238 3.49 1.81 -11.32
CA MET A 238 3.85 3.03 -12.02
C MET A 238 2.63 3.80 -12.51
N ALA A 239 2.80 5.11 -12.70
CA ALA A 239 1.82 5.97 -13.34
C ALA A 239 1.76 5.73 -14.87
N HIS A 240 1.02 6.58 -15.59
CA HIS A 240 0.77 6.45 -17.04
C HIS A 240 2.00 6.80 -17.91
N ARG A 241 2.91 7.71 -17.46
CA ARG A 241 4.06 8.15 -18.27
C ARG A 241 5.08 7.04 -18.45
N GLY A 242 5.41 6.74 -19.69
CA GLY A 242 6.31 5.65 -20.05
C GLY A 242 5.73 4.25 -19.90
N ARG A 243 4.45 4.11 -19.49
CA ARG A 243 3.86 2.79 -19.24
C ARG A 243 3.75 1.93 -20.49
N LEU A 244 3.43 2.52 -21.65
CA LEU A 244 3.39 1.77 -22.92
C LEU A 244 4.79 1.27 -23.30
N ASN A 245 5.83 2.05 -23.01
CA ASN A 245 7.21 1.65 -23.22
C ASN A 245 7.62 0.53 -22.26
N MET A 246 7.25 0.64 -20.99
CA MET A 246 7.47 -0.41 -19.99
C MET A 246 6.77 -1.72 -20.40
N LEU A 247 5.49 -1.65 -20.81
CA LEU A 247 4.74 -2.82 -21.29
C LEU A 247 5.40 -3.51 -22.48
N ALA A 248 5.87 -2.73 -23.46
CA ALA A 248 6.47 -3.25 -24.69
C ALA A 248 7.92 -3.74 -24.48
N ASN A 249 8.79 -2.87 -23.97
CA ASN A 249 10.25 -3.07 -24.01
C ASN A 249 10.84 -3.72 -22.74
N VAL A 250 10.12 -3.73 -21.62
CA VAL A 250 10.51 -4.40 -20.37
C VAL A 250 9.66 -5.63 -20.09
N MET A 251 8.32 -5.46 -20.09
CA MET A 251 7.39 -6.56 -19.82
C MET A 251 7.18 -7.49 -21.04
N ALA A 252 7.77 -7.15 -22.19
CA ALA A 252 7.71 -7.94 -23.41
C ALA A 252 6.26 -8.25 -23.90
N LYS A 253 5.29 -7.35 -23.62
CA LYS A 253 3.96 -7.45 -24.22
C LYS A 253 4.11 -7.30 -25.73
N PRO A 254 3.57 -8.23 -26.55
CA PRO A 254 3.77 -8.19 -28.00
C PRO A 254 3.26 -6.88 -28.61
N TYR A 255 4.06 -6.24 -29.46
CA TYR A 255 3.69 -4.97 -30.10
C TYR A 255 2.35 -5.03 -30.83
N LYS A 256 2.07 -6.13 -31.55
CA LYS A 256 0.79 -6.35 -32.24
C LYS A 256 -0.43 -6.29 -31.32
N VAL A 257 -0.29 -6.71 -30.04
CA VAL A 257 -1.40 -6.62 -29.07
C VAL A 257 -1.65 -5.16 -28.69
N ILE A 258 -0.59 -4.39 -28.47
CA ILE A 258 -0.70 -2.97 -28.14
C ILE A 258 -1.29 -2.20 -29.34
N PHE A 259 -0.87 -2.51 -30.57
CA PHE A 259 -1.44 -1.89 -31.77
C PHE A 259 -2.93 -2.24 -31.95
N HIS A 260 -3.33 -3.47 -31.64
CA HIS A 260 -4.73 -3.87 -31.64
C HIS A 260 -5.56 -3.03 -30.63
N GLU A 261 -5.04 -2.83 -29.42
CA GLU A 261 -5.66 -1.97 -28.41
C GLU A 261 -5.76 -0.49 -28.87
N PHE A 262 -4.76 0.00 -29.59
CA PHE A 262 -4.83 1.35 -30.19
C PHE A 262 -5.90 1.47 -31.29
N SER A 263 -6.20 0.38 -31.98
CA SER A 263 -7.24 0.33 -33.01
C SER A 263 -8.66 0.13 -32.44
N GLY A 264 -8.81 0.20 -31.11
CA GLY A 264 -10.08 0.02 -30.41
C GLY A 264 -10.43 -1.42 -30.04
N GLY A 265 -9.52 -2.37 -30.27
CA GLY A 265 -9.68 -3.74 -29.84
C GLY A 265 -9.43 -3.93 -28.34
N SER A 266 -9.95 -5.03 -27.79
CA SER A 266 -9.67 -5.46 -26.41
C SER A 266 -8.47 -6.40 -26.38
N ALA A 267 -7.68 -6.37 -25.26
CA ALA A 267 -6.68 -7.39 -25.00
C ALA A 267 -7.32 -8.73 -24.59
N ASN A 268 -8.59 -8.73 -24.19
CA ASN A 268 -9.34 -9.89 -23.73
C ASN A 268 -10.32 -10.36 -24.81
N PRO A 269 -10.64 -11.67 -24.89
CA PRO A 269 -11.71 -12.19 -25.73
C PRO A 269 -13.07 -11.55 -25.42
N ASP A 270 -13.95 -11.48 -26.43
CA ASP A 270 -15.27 -10.84 -26.33
C ASP A 270 -16.23 -11.53 -25.34
N ASP A 271 -16.00 -12.81 -25.03
CA ASP A 271 -16.79 -13.60 -24.07
C ASP A 271 -16.38 -13.37 -22.61
N VAL A 272 -15.33 -12.59 -22.38
CA VAL A 272 -14.88 -12.21 -21.03
C VAL A 272 -15.52 -10.89 -20.66
N GLY A 273 -16.38 -10.89 -19.64
CA GLY A 273 -17.05 -9.68 -19.14
C GLY A 273 -16.06 -8.59 -18.69
N GLY A 274 -16.61 -7.41 -18.43
CA GLY A 274 -15.86 -6.25 -17.93
C GLY A 274 -16.03 -5.02 -18.83
N SER A 275 -15.87 -3.84 -18.24
CA SER A 275 -15.95 -2.56 -18.97
C SER A 275 -14.64 -2.18 -19.66
N GLY A 276 -13.52 -2.81 -19.26
CA GLY A 276 -12.18 -2.45 -19.69
C GLY A 276 -11.70 -1.10 -19.13
N ASP A 277 -10.46 -0.75 -19.46
CA ASP A 277 -9.85 0.55 -19.14
C ASP A 277 -8.94 1.01 -20.29
N VAL A 278 -8.48 2.24 -20.23
CA VAL A 278 -7.55 2.79 -21.22
C VAL A 278 -6.22 2.04 -21.20
N LYS A 279 -5.60 1.86 -22.35
CA LYS A 279 -4.42 1.03 -22.55
C LYS A 279 -3.23 1.35 -21.63
N TYR A 280 -3.06 2.63 -21.27
CA TYR A 280 -2.00 3.10 -20.36
C TYR A 280 -2.32 2.95 -18.86
N HIS A 281 -3.39 2.23 -18.51
CA HIS A 281 -3.73 1.78 -17.16
C HIS A 281 -3.59 0.26 -16.98
N LEU A 282 -3.55 -0.49 -18.08
CA LEU A 282 -3.56 -1.94 -18.05
C LEU A 282 -2.29 -2.51 -17.41
N GLY A 283 -2.46 -3.57 -16.65
CA GLY A 283 -1.38 -4.39 -16.13
C GLY A 283 -1.04 -5.56 -17.04
N THR A 284 0.06 -6.23 -16.75
CA THR A 284 0.47 -7.47 -17.41
C THR A 284 1.40 -8.27 -16.51
N SER A 285 1.60 -9.55 -16.81
CA SER A 285 2.64 -10.38 -16.19
C SER A 285 3.37 -11.21 -17.23
N THR A 286 4.64 -11.50 -16.98
CA THR A 286 5.51 -12.25 -17.88
C THR A 286 6.66 -12.88 -17.11
N ASP A 287 7.19 -13.98 -17.64
CA ASP A 287 8.42 -14.60 -17.14
C ASP A 287 9.59 -14.22 -18.05
N ARG A 288 10.72 -13.85 -17.45
CA ARG A 288 11.96 -13.51 -18.16
C ARG A 288 13.11 -14.37 -17.65
N GLU A 289 13.93 -14.85 -18.56
CA GLU A 289 15.11 -15.64 -18.24
C GLU A 289 16.39 -14.83 -18.50
N PHE A 290 17.28 -14.84 -17.49
CA PHE A 290 18.59 -14.18 -17.54
C PHE A 290 19.68 -15.11 -16.99
N GLY A 291 20.56 -15.60 -17.84
CA GLY A 291 21.70 -16.39 -17.41
C GLY A 291 21.38 -17.63 -16.57
N GLY A 292 20.22 -18.28 -16.83
CA GLY A 292 19.74 -19.45 -16.11
C GLY A 292 18.84 -19.13 -14.89
N ALA A 293 18.62 -17.84 -14.57
CA ALA A 293 17.62 -17.42 -13.57
C ALA A 293 16.30 -17.04 -14.27
N SER A 294 15.19 -17.58 -13.79
CA SER A 294 13.84 -17.17 -14.22
C SER A 294 13.25 -16.20 -13.20
N VAL A 295 12.79 -15.04 -13.67
CA VAL A 295 12.17 -13.99 -12.86
C VAL A 295 10.76 -13.75 -13.37
N HIS A 296 9.75 -13.96 -12.54
CA HIS A 296 8.37 -13.55 -12.81
C HIS A 296 8.24 -12.05 -12.62
N MET A 297 7.68 -11.36 -13.58
CA MET A 297 7.42 -9.91 -13.48
C MET A 297 5.93 -9.64 -13.58
N SER A 298 5.42 -8.78 -12.73
CA SER A 298 4.03 -8.33 -12.80
C SER A 298 3.95 -6.82 -12.65
N LEU A 299 3.25 -6.17 -13.58
CA LEU A 299 2.91 -4.75 -13.53
C LEU A 299 1.45 -4.61 -13.09
N VAL A 300 1.23 -4.02 -11.92
CA VAL A 300 -0.11 -3.82 -11.37
C VAL A 300 -0.89 -2.81 -12.22
N PRO A 301 -2.17 -3.05 -12.56
CA PRO A 301 -3.00 -2.03 -13.19
C PRO A 301 -3.20 -0.85 -12.24
N ASN A 302 -3.37 0.35 -12.78
CA ASN A 302 -3.57 1.56 -11.99
C ASN A 302 -4.64 2.48 -12.58
N PRO A 303 -5.32 3.30 -11.76
CA PRO A 303 -6.13 4.41 -12.23
C PRO A 303 -5.27 5.63 -12.58
N SER A 304 -5.92 6.72 -13.03
CA SER A 304 -5.23 8.02 -13.22
C SER A 304 -4.84 8.74 -11.91
N HIS A 305 -5.21 8.19 -10.75
CA HIS A 305 -4.86 8.72 -9.44
C HIS A 305 -3.40 8.37 -9.14
N LEU A 306 -2.52 9.37 -9.28
CA LEU A 306 -1.08 9.18 -9.13
C LEU A 306 -0.73 8.64 -7.75
N GLU A 307 0.20 7.68 -7.70
CA GLU A 307 0.74 7.00 -6.52
C GLU A 307 -0.27 6.07 -5.79
N ALA A 308 -1.53 6.00 -6.24
CA ALA A 308 -2.54 5.13 -5.62
C ALA A 308 -2.23 3.62 -5.74
N ALA A 309 -1.40 3.23 -6.69
CA ALA A 309 -0.96 1.85 -6.87
C ALA A 309 0.15 1.42 -5.89
N ASP A 310 0.86 2.35 -5.24
CA ASP A 310 2.01 2.06 -4.39
C ASP A 310 1.68 1.09 -3.26
N PRO A 311 0.68 1.36 -2.40
CA PRO A 311 0.33 0.44 -1.33
C PRO A 311 -0.18 -0.91 -1.85
N VAL A 312 -0.81 -0.93 -3.04
CA VAL A 312 -1.29 -2.17 -3.69
C VAL A 312 -0.11 -3.07 -4.07
N VAL A 313 0.97 -2.48 -4.60
CA VAL A 313 2.21 -3.21 -4.91
C VAL A 313 2.82 -3.79 -3.64
N LEU A 314 2.96 -2.98 -2.59
CA LEU A 314 3.55 -3.43 -1.32
C LEU A 314 2.75 -4.56 -0.68
N GLY A 315 1.42 -4.47 -0.68
CA GLY A 315 0.53 -5.52 -0.18
C GLY A 315 0.65 -6.81 -0.99
N LYS A 316 0.68 -6.69 -2.32
CA LYS A 316 0.89 -7.83 -3.22
C LYS A 316 2.24 -8.51 -2.97
N VAL A 317 3.32 -7.74 -2.83
CA VAL A 317 4.65 -8.27 -2.50
C VAL A 317 4.63 -9.02 -1.17
N ARG A 318 4.03 -8.45 -0.14
CA ARG A 318 3.93 -9.09 1.18
C ARG A 318 3.20 -10.45 1.10
N ALA A 319 2.10 -10.52 0.37
CA ALA A 319 1.37 -11.77 0.18
C ALA A 319 2.21 -12.82 -0.58
N GLN A 320 2.96 -12.40 -1.60
CA GLN A 320 3.85 -13.30 -2.34
C GLN A 320 5.03 -13.78 -1.49
N GLN A 321 5.55 -12.95 -0.58
CA GLN A 321 6.57 -13.36 0.40
C GLN A 321 6.02 -14.42 1.36
N VAL A 322 4.79 -14.29 1.84
CA VAL A 322 4.12 -15.34 2.64
C VAL A 322 4.03 -16.64 1.85
N VAL A 323 3.60 -16.57 0.60
CA VAL A 323 3.42 -17.74 -0.28
C VAL A 323 4.74 -18.48 -0.55
N ARG A 324 5.85 -17.72 -0.62
CA ARG A 324 7.19 -18.25 -0.93
C ARG A 324 8.03 -18.58 0.31
N ASP A 325 7.47 -18.41 1.51
CA ASP A 325 8.20 -18.54 2.78
C ASP A 325 9.45 -17.62 2.85
N ASP A 326 9.26 -16.37 2.40
CA ASP A 326 10.32 -15.36 2.25
C ASP A 326 10.20 -14.19 3.25
N LEU A 327 9.40 -14.35 4.31
CA LEU A 327 9.11 -13.28 5.27
C LEU A 327 10.30 -12.88 6.15
N ASP A 328 11.20 -13.81 6.42
CA ASP A 328 12.36 -13.56 7.26
C ASP A 328 13.56 -13.03 6.46
N LYS A 329 13.64 -13.42 5.18
CA LYS A 329 14.78 -13.08 4.32
C LYS A 329 14.52 -11.94 3.37
N HIS A 330 13.30 -11.81 2.88
CA HIS A 330 12.90 -10.81 1.86
C HIS A 330 13.81 -10.79 0.61
N GLU A 331 14.25 -11.97 0.16
CA GLU A 331 15.20 -12.11 -0.94
C GLU A 331 14.53 -12.36 -2.28
N GLN A 332 13.36 -13.03 -2.27
CA GLN A 332 12.78 -13.60 -3.47
C GLN A 332 11.75 -12.71 -4.16
N VAL A 333 11.14 -11.75 -3.44
CA VAL A 333 10.11 -10.86 -4.01
C VAL A 333 10.50 -9.40 -3.82
N LEU A 334 10.58 -8.67 -4.92
CA LEU A 334 11.06 -7.29 -4.98
C LEU A 334 9.95 -6.34 -5.43
N PRO A 335 9.59 -5.31 -4.64
CA PRO A 335 8.77 -4.20 -5.12
C PRO A 335 9.64 -3.17 -5.85
N VAL A 336 9.15 -2.67 -6.99
CA VAL A 336 9.72 -1.55 -7.74
C VAL A 336 8.61 -0.56 -8.06
N LEU A 337 8.76 0.68 -7.60
CA LEU A 337 7.79 1.76 -7.81
C LEU A 337 8.42 2.85 -8.69
N ILE A 338 7.74 3.20 -9.78
CA ILE A 338 8.19 4.20 -10.75
C ILE A 338 7.29 5.42 -10.63
N HIS A 339 7.87 6.55 -10.25
CA HIS A 339 7.19 7.78 -9.88
C HIS A 339 7.45 8.93 -10.86
N GLY A 340 6.55 9.91 -10.90
CA GLY A 340 6.85 11.24 -11.40
C GLY A 340 7.32 12.15 -10.25
N ASP A 341 8.22 13.11 -10.53
CA ASP A 341 8.81 13.99 -9.51
C ASP A 341 7.77 14.80 -8.73
N ALA A 342 6.82 15.39 -9.41
CA ALA A 342 5.76 16.18 -8.76
C ALA A 342 4.82 15.30 -7.92
N ALA A 343 4.56 14.06 -8.34
CA ALA A 343 3.71 13.12 -7.62
C ALA A 343 4.42 12.58 -6.37
N PHE A 344 5.69 12.17 -6.49
CA PHE A 344 6.47 11.67 -5.37
C PHE A 344 6.59 12.69 -4.24
N ALA A 345 6.85 13.96 -4.58
CA ALA A 345 6.94 15.03 -3.59
C ALA A 345 5.59 15.49 -3.04
N GLY A 346 4.50 15.38 -3.84
CA GLY A 346 3.22 16.04 -3.55
C GLY A 346 2.12 15.13 -3.01
N GLN A 347 2.13 13.83 -3.33
CA GLN A 347 1.10 12.89 -2.91
C GLN A 347 1.41 12.29 -1.53
N GLY A 348 0.57 12.56 -0.53
CA GLY A 348 0.77 12.07 0.84
C GLY A 348 0.86 10.54 0.96
N ILE A 349 0.24 9.80 0.03
CA ILE A 349 0.31 8.33 0.00
C ILE A 349 1.74 7.79 -0.14
N VAL A 350 2.65 8.54 -0.78
CA VAL A 350 4.07 8.18 -0.86
C VAL A 350 4.69 8.12 0.54
N TRP A 351 4.40 9.12 1.39
CA TRP A 351 4.86 9.12 2.78
C TRP A 351 4.25 7.98 3.59
N GLU A 352 2.95 7.70 3.42
CA GLU A 352 2.28 6.58 4.07
C GLU A 352 2.94 5.24 3.70
N CYS A 353 3.30 5.04 2.43
CA CYS A 353 4.00 3.85 1.95
C CYS A 353 5.44 3.74 2.48
N LEU A 354 6.20 4.84 2.48
CA LEU A 354 7.53 4.88 3.11
C LEU A 354 7.44 4.54 4.60
N GLY A 355 6.38 4.96 5.28
CA GLY A 355 6.11 4.63 6.67
C GLY A 355 5.97 3.13 6.95
N PHE A 356 5.68 2.29 5.94
CA PHE A 356 5.58 0.84 6.11
C PHE A 356 6.93 0.13 6.20
N SER A 357 8.01 0.75 5.73
CA SER A 357 9.28 0.09 5.43
C SER A 357 9.91 -0.65 6.62
N GLY A 358 9.77 -0.12 7.83
CA GLY A 358 10.31 -0.72 9.06
C GLY A 358 9.26 -1.38 9.96
N ILE A 359 7.98 -1.39 9.58
CA ILE A 359 6.88 -1.83 10.45
C ILE A 359 6.61 -3.32 10.28
N ARG A 360 6.65 -4.04 11.39
CA ARG A 360 6.31 -5.48 11.41
C ARG A 360 4.92 -5.71 10.83
N GLY A 361 4.82 -6.65 9.89
CA GLY A 361 3.56 -6.98 9.20
C GLY A 361 3.32 -6.22 7.90
N TYR A 362 4.03 -5.10 7.66
CA TYR A 362 3.97 -4.30 6.43
C TYR A 362 5.30 -4.26 5.69
N ASN A 363 6.42 -4.44 6.38
CA ASN A 363 7.74 -4.49 5.77
C ASN A 363 7.83 -5.54 4.67
N THR A 364 8.36 -5.12 3.52
CA THR A 364 8.61 -5.96 2.33
C THR A 364 10.10 -6.20 2.07
N GLY A 365 10.98 -5.80 2.99
CA GLY A 365 12.42 -5.87 2.81
C GLY A 365 12.96 -4.79 1.87
N GLY A 366 12.33 -3.63 1.86
CA GLY A 366 12.70 -2.46 1.07
C GLY A 366 12.15 -2.47 -0.37
N CYS A 367 11.85 -1.29 -0.86
CA CYS A 367 11.38 -1.00 -2.21
C CYS A 367 12.47 -0.24 -2.98
N ILE A 368 12.58 -0.48 -4.28
CA ILE A 368 13.32 0.41 -5.18
C ILE A 368 12.34 1.44 -5.73
N HIS A 369 12.55 2.70 -5.34
CA HIS A 369 11.79 3.84 -5.84
C HIS A 369 12.57 4.49 -7.00
N PHE A 370 11.97 4.54 -8.18
CA PHE A 370 12.58 5.14 -9.36
C PHE A 370 11.78 6.36 -9.79
N ILE A 371 12.35 7.56 -9.63
CA ILE A 371 11.69 8.82 -9.98
C ILE A 371 12.11 9.22 -11.40
N VAL A 372 11.15 9.29 -12.33
CA VAL A 372 11.33 9.93 -13.64
C VAL A 372 11.13 11.43 -13.45
N ASN A 373 12.21 12.11 -13.08
CA ASN A 373 12.22 13.53 -12.74
C ASN A 373 12.35 14.38 -14.00
N ASN A 374 11.24 14.63 -14.66
CA ASN A 374 11.22 15.47 -15.86
C ASN A 374 11.11 16.98 -15.57
N GLN A 375 11.25 17.38 -14.31
CA GLN A 375 11.34 18.77 -13.84
C GLN A 375 10.09 19.62 -14.12
N ILE A 376 8.93 18.97 -14.30
CA ILE A 376 7.65 19.65 -14.51
C ILE A 376 6.47 18.77 -14.12
N GLY A 377 5.50 19.31 -13.37
CA GLY A 377 4.23 18.67 -13.06
C GLY A 377 3.11 19.24 -13.92
N PHE A 378 2.74 18.58 -15.02
CA PHE A 378 1.82 19.08 -16.05
C PHE A 378 2.29 20.45 -16.61
N THR A 379 1.89 21.58 -15.99
CA THR A 379 2.31 22.96 -16.29
C THR A 379 3.03 23.64 -15.13
N THR A 380 3.25 22.94 -14.02
CA THR A 380 3.78 23.49 -12.77
C THR A 380 5.28 23.23 -12.67
N SER A 381 6.06 24.30 -12.58
CA SER A 381 7.50 24.21 -12.37
C SER A 381 7.85 23.78 -10.93
N PRO A 382 9.01 23.15 -10.67
CA PRO A 382 9.40 22.63 -9.37
C PRO A 382 9.29 23.65 -8.22
N GLN A 383 9.66 24.88 -8.45
CA GLN A 383 9.58 25.97 -7.47
C GLN A 383 8.16 26.28 -6.94
N TYR A 384 7.12 25.83 -7.65
CA TYR A 384 5.72 25.95 -7.24
C TYR A 384 5.14 24.60 -6.80
N ALA A 385 5.86 23.50 -7.02
CA ALA A 385 5.40 22.15 -6.74
C ALA A 385 5.89 21.58 -5.41
N ARG A 386 7.08 22.02 -4.95
CA ARG A 386 7.70 21.53 -3.71
C ARG A 386 8.58 22.58 -3.06
N SER A 387 8.74 22.49 -1.73
CA SER A 387 9.62 23.37 -0.95
C SER A 387 11.05 22.87 -0.87
N SER A 388 11.24 21.55 -1.06
CA SER A 388 12.56 20.90 -0.96
C SER A 388 13.37 21.01 -2.26
N PRO A 389 14.71 20.95 -2.21
CA PRO A 389 15.58 20.95 -3.39
C PRO A 389 15.28 19.78 -4.36
N TYR A 390 14.97 18.59 -3.81
CA TYR A 390 14.73 17.39 -4.56
C TYR A 390 13.35 16.81 -4.27
N PRO A 391 12.72 16.14 -5.26
CA PRO A 391 11.46 15.43 -4.99
C PRO A 391 11.66 14.26 -4.02
N SER A 392 12.85 13.69 -3.98
CA SER A 392 13.26 12.54 -3.16
C SER A 392 13.49 12.86 -1.68
N ASP A 393 13.49 14.14 -1.27
CA ASP A 393 13.77 14.54 0.12
C ASP A 393 12.80 13.93 1.15
N VAL A 394 11.60 13.56 0.73
CA VAL A 394 10.63 12.85 1.58
C VAL A 394 11.16 11.51 2.09
N ALA A 395 12.00 10.81 1.32
CA ALA A 395 12.56 9.52 1.68
C ALA A 395 13.66 9.59 2.76
N LYS A 396 14.21 10.77 3.02
CA LYS A 396 15.16 10.98 4.14
C LYS A 396 14.53 10.68 5.50
N GLY A 397 13.21 10.83 5.63
CA GLY A 397 12.48 10.53 6.86
C GLY A 397 12.55 9.05 7.29
N VAL A 398 12.79 8.14 6.34
CA VAL A 398 13.00 6.71 6.59
C VAL A 398 14.46 6.29 6.41
N MET A 399 15.37 7.27 6.29
CA MET A 399 16.81 7.07 6.12
C MET A 399 17.18 6.25 4.87
N ALA A 400 16.40 6.36 3.80
CA ALA A 400 16.71 5.71 2.54
C ALA A 400 17.85 6.44 1.81
N PRO A 401 18.85 5.75 1.24
CA PRO A 401 19.85 6.37 0.37
C PRO A 401 19.19 6.89 -0.92
N ILE A 402 19.71 8.00 -1.43
CA ILE A 402 19.19 8.65 -2.63
C ILE A 402 20.30 8.81 -3.65
N LEU A 403 20.07 8.24 -4.83
CA LEU A 403 20.95 8.32 -6.00
C LEU A 403 20.35 9.28 -7.02
N HIS A 404 20.89 10.49 -7.14
CA HIS A 404 20.54 11.42 -8.21
C HIS A 404 21.38 11.09 -9.45
N VAL A 405 20.75 11.01 -10.61
CA VAL A 405 21.48 10.64 -11.83
C VAL A 405 20.97 11.40 -13.05
N ASN A 406 21.90 11.80 -13.92
CA ASN A 406 21.60 12.46 -15.19
C ASN A 406 21.04 11.46 -16.20
N GLY A 407 19.81 11.68 -16.67
CA GLY A 407 19.12 10.82 -17.62
C GLY A 407 19.71 10.78 -19.02
N ASP A 408 20.54 11.74 -19.39
CA ASP A 408 21.29 11.74 -20.67
C ASP A 408 22.49 10.77 -20.67
N ASP A 409 22.83 10.20 -19.50
CA ASP A 409 23.87 9.18 -19.39
C ASP A 409 23.26 7.80 -19.01
N PRO A 410 22.84 6.98 -20.00
CA PRO A 410 22.25 5.68 -19.74
C PRO A 410 23.16 4.71 -18.98
N GLU A 411 24.48 4.83 -19.10
CA GLU A 411 25.44 4.03 -18.35
C GLU A 411 25.38 4.41 -16.85
N ALA A 412 25.36 5.71 -16.54
CA ALA A 412 25.24 6.20 -15.17
C ALA A 412 23.89 5.78 -14.52
N VAL A 413 22.78 5.85 -15.27
CA VAL A 413 21.46 5.40 -14.76
C VAL A 413 21.46 3.89 -14.51
N THR A 414 22.08 3.11 -15.40
CA THR A 414 22.22 1.66 -15.24
C THR A 414 23.08 1.31 -14.03
N PHE A 415 24.17 2.06 -13.79
CA PHE A 415 25.00 1.93 -12.60
C PHE A 415 24.23 2.23 -11.32
N ALA A 416 23.48 3.33 -11.27
CA ALA A 416 22.66 3.68 -10.11
C ALA A 416 21.65 2.58 -9.76
N CYS A 417 21.01 1.96 -10.76
CA CYS A 417 20.11 0.84 -10.56
C CYS A 417 20.82 -0.43 -10.04
N LYS A 418 22.06 -0.69 -10.54
CA LYS A 418 22.85 -1.80 -9.99
C LYS A 418 23.20 -1.57 -8.53
N LEU A 419 23.63 -0.37 -8.16
CA LEU A 419 23.94 -0.04 -6.77
C LEU A 419 22.68 -0.14 -5.89
N ALA A 420 21.52 0.31 -6.39
CA ALA A 420 20.27 0.23 -5.70
C ALA A 420 19.84 -1.21 -5.41
N ILE A 421 19.93 -2.12 -6.38
CA ILE A 421 19.57 -3.54 -6.14
C ILE A 421 20.57 -4.22 -5.22
N ASP A 422 21.89 -3.89 -5.30
CA ASP A 422 22.90 -4.40 -4.39
C ASP A 422 22.57 -3.99 -2.94
N PHE A 423 22.32 -2.71 -2.71
CA PHE A 423 21.97 -2.17 -1.40
C PHE A 423 20.68 -2.82 -0.87
N ARG A 424 19.60 -2.84 -1.66
CA ARG A 424 18.32 -3.44 -1.26
C ARG A 424 18.48 -4.92 -0.90
N GLN A 425 19.21 -5.69 -1.70
CA GLN A 425 19.39 -7.12 -1.45
C GLN A 425 20.30 -7.40 -0.25
N GLN A 426 21.21 -6.51 0.09
CA GLN A 426 22.06 -6.65 1.26
C GLN A 426 21.36 -6.22 2.55
N PHE A 427 20.77 -5.02 2.56
CA PHE A 427 20.27 -4.38 3.79
C PHE A 427 18.76 -4.50 3.99
N LYS A 428 18.01 -4.93 2.97
CA LYS A 428 16.55 -5.05 3.02
C LYS A 428 15.86 -3.72 3.38
N ARG A 429 16.35 -2.63 2.79
CA ARG A 429 15.90 -1.26 3.01
C ARG A 429 15.48 -0.60 1.69
N ASP A 430 14.64 0.43 1.80
CA ASP A 430 14.28 1.25 0.65
C ASP A 430 15.48 2.00 0.09
N VAL A 431 15.44 2.23 -1.22
CA VAL A 431 16.43 3.03 -1.93
C VAL A 431 15.74 3.84 -3.02
N VAL A 432 16.16 5.07 -3.21
CA VAL A 432 15.59 5.99 -4.19
C VAL A 432 16.58 6.32 -5.28
N ILE A 433 16.13 6.25 -6.53
CA ILE A 433 16.85 6.71 -7.71
C ILE A 433 16.08 7.89 -8.28
N ASP A 434 16.66 9.07 -8.27
CA ASP A 434 16.08 10.30 -8.82
C ASP A 434 16.76 10.58 -10.17
N MET A 435 16.17 10.06 -11.27
CA MET A 435 16.68 10.25 -12.63
C MET A 435 16.23 11.60 -13.19
N TRP A 436 17.14 12.56 -13.24
CA TRP A 436 16.91 13.87 -13.83
C TRP A 436 16.85 13.78 -15.35
N CYS A 437 15.73 14.11 -15.91
CA CYS A 437 15.45 14.07 -17.32
C CYS A 437 14.58 15.26 -17.74
N TYR A 438 13.96 15.19 -18.90
CA TYR A 438 13.02 16.20 -19.36
C TYR A 438 11.85 15.53 -20.08
N ARG A 439 10.75 16.27 -20.25
CA ARG A 439 9.62 15.83 -21.04
C ARG A 439 9.67 16.53 -22.40
N ARG A 440 9.94 15.78 -23.46
CA ARG A 440 10.18 16.35 -24.80
C ARG A 440 8.94 17.00 -25.39
N PHE A 441 7.76 16.46 -25.17
CA PHE A 441 6.49 16.95 -25.68
C PHE A 441 5.58 17.49 -24.57
N GLY A 442 4.33 17.84 -24.88
CA GLY A 442 3.35 18.25 -23.87
C GLY A 442 3.02 17.14 -22.86
N HIS A 443 2.19 17.46 -21.87
CA HIS A 443 1.73 16.47 -20.90
C HIS A 443 1.01 15.30 -21.59
N ASN A 444 0.20 15.63 -22.61
CA ASN A 444 -0.38 14.67 -23.53
C ASN A 444 -0.33 15.26 -24.96
N GLU A 445 -0.81 14.52 -25.93
CA GLU A 445 -0.70 14.84 -27.35
C GLU A 445 -1.54 16.02 -27.82
N GLY A 446 -2.44 16.54 -26.97
CA GLY A 446 -3.21 17.75 -27.21
C GLY A 446 -2.66 19.00 -26.49
N ASP A 447 -1.56 18.86 -25.78
CA ASP A 447 -0.95 19.93 -24.97
C ASP A 447 0.23 20.59 -25.69
N GLU A 448 0.23 21.95 -25.72
CA GLU A 448 1.36 22.75 -26.21
C GLU A 448 2.10 23.37 -25.02
N PRO A 449 3.20 22.77 -24.60
CA PRO A 449 3.86 23.15 -23.35
C PRO A 449 4.60 24.48 -23.41
N SER A 450 4.87 25.02 -24.59
CA SER A 450 5.49 26.35 -24.74
C SER A 450 4.57 27.50 -24.32
N PHE A 451 3.26 27.25 -24.14
CA PHE A 451 2.33 28.24 -23.60
C PHE A 451 2.68 28.63 -22.15
N THR A 452 3.19 27.70 -21.39
CA THR A 452 3.50 27.90 -19.97
C THR A 452 5.00 27.89 -19.65
N GLN A 453 5.82 27.09 -20.37
CA GLN A 453 7.27 26.96 -20.20
C GLN A 453 8.06 27.26 -21.51
N PRO A 454 7.98 28.49 -22.06
CA PRO A 454 8.56 28.80 -23.35
C PRO A 454 10.10 28.68 -23.36
N LEU A 455 10.78 29.05 -22.27
CA LEU A 455 12.24 29.00 -22.18
C LEU A 455 12.73 27.54 -22.10
N MET A 456 12.11 26.72 -21.26
CA MET A 456 12.45 25.29 -21.11
C MET A 456 12.27 24.56 -22.45
N TYR A 457 11.16 24.77 -23.12
CA TYR A 457 10.89 24.10 -24.41
C TYR A 457 11.70 24.66 -25.59
N ALA A 458 12.21 25.90 -25.49
CA ALA A 458 13.18 26.42 -26.44
C ALA A 458 14.50 25.61 -26.35
N VAL A 459 14.95 25.28 -25.15
CA VAL A 459 16.13 24.42 -24.92
C VAL A 459 15.84 22.98 -25.35
N ILE A 460 14.73 22.39 -24.91
CA ILE A 460 14.36 21.00 -25.24
C ILE A 460 14.30 20.74 -26.75
N ARG A 461 13.77 21.71 -27.54
CA ARG A 461 13.70 21.57 -29.01
C ARG A 461 15.08 21.46 -29.67
N GLN A 462 16.12 22.03 -29.08
CA GLN A 462 17.48 22.01 -29.59
C GLN A 462 18.32 20.85 -28.98
N HIS A 463 17.81 20.26 -27.91
CA HIS A 463 18.53 19.21 -27.18
C HIS A 463 18.52 17.88 -27.98
N PRO A 464 19.68 17.25 -28.24
CA PRO A 464 19.75 15.97 -28.92
C PRO A 464 19.01 14.86 -28.15
N PRO A 465 18.41 13.87 -28.83
CA PRO A 465 17.89 12.69 -28.16
C PRO A 465 18.96 11.88 -27.40
N VAL A 466 18.58 11.20 -26.35
CA VAL A 466 19.47 10.39 -25.50
C VAL A 466 20.23 9.34 -26.33
N SER A 467 19.53 8.69 -27.29
CA SER A 467 20.14 7.69 -28.17
C SER A 467 21.25 8.27 -29.05
N GLN A 468 21.12 9.53 -29.44
CA GLN A 468 22.12 10.22 -30.25
C GLN A 468 23.35 10.63 -29.42
N LEU A 469 23.11 11.14 -28.20
CA LEU A 469 24.20 11.48 -27.25
C LEU A 469 25.01 10.22 -26.89
N CYS A 470 24.33 9.13 -26.55
CA CYS A 470 24.93 7.86 -26.22
C CYS A 470 25.73 7.27 -27.44
N ALA A 471 25.13 7.29 -28.63
CA ALA A 471 25.82 6.80 -29.84
C ALA A 471 27.10 7.60 -30.11
N ALA A 472 27.04 8.92 -30.05
CA ALA A 472 28.23 9.78 -30.28
C ALA A 472 29.34 9.49 -29.25
N LYS A 473 29.00 9.26 -27.97
CA LYS A 473 29.96 8.85 -26.93
C LYS A 473 30.61 7.50 -27.28
N LEU A 474 29.82 6.49 -27.63
CA LEU A 474 30.29 5.14 -27.90
C LEU A 474 31.11 5.05 -29.23
N GLU A 475 30.80 5.89 -30.22
CA GLU A 475 31.62 6.05 -31.43
C GLU A 475 32.99 6.66 -31.08
N ALA A 476 33.01 7.71 -30.25
CA ALA A 476 34.26 8.34 -29.81
C ALA A 476 35.11 7.38 -28.94
N GLU A 477 34.50 6.49 -28.18
CA GLU A 477 35.18 5.43 -27.41
C GLU A 477 35.61 4.22 -28.28
N GLY A 478 35.22 4.16 -29.57
CA GLY A 478 35.49 3.01 -30.45
C GLY A 478 34.69 1.75 -30.10
N VAL A 479 33.62 1.87 -29.36
CA VAL A 479 32.71 0.76 -28.96
C VAL A 479 31.82 0.35 -30.13
N ILE A 480 31.40 1.31 -30.96
CA ILE A 480 30.58 1.09 -32.15
C ILE A 480 31.21 1.82 -33.36
N ASP A 481 30.95 1.29 -34.54
CA ASP A 481 31.34 1.92 -35.81
C ASP A 481 30.32 2.99 -36.23
N ALA A 482 30.72 3.93 -37.05
CA ALA A 482 29.83 4.93 -37.63
C ALA A 482 28.66 4.25 -38.40
N GLY A 483 27.44 4.70 -38.14
CA GLY A 483 26.21 4.13 -38.71
C GLY A 483 25.67 2.88 -38.04
N TRP A 484 26.29 2.34 -36.99
CA TRP A 484 25.79 1.20 -36.26
C TRP A 484 24.43 1.51 -35.62
N ALA A 485 24.28 2.67 -35.00
CA ALA A 485 23.04 3.10 -34.36
C ALA A 485 21.90 3.24 -35.38
N ASP A 486 22.19 3.79 -36.57
CA ASP A 486 21.17 3.95 -37.64
C ASP A 486 20.72 2.58 -38.19
N ALA A 487 21.63 1.63 -38.32
CA ALA A 487 21.28 0.27 -38.72
C ALA A 487 20.33 -0.40 -37.69
N ARG A 488 20.59 -0.23 -36.37
CA ARG A 488 19.69 -0.76 -35.32
C ARG A 488 18.33 -0.09 -35.32
N ARG A 489 18.26 1.24 -35.57
CA ARG A 489 16.98 1.96 -35.75
C ARG A 489 16.17 1.40 -36.90
N ALA A 490 16.82 1.26 -38.08
CA ALA A 490 16.14 0.75 -39.26
C ALA A 490 15.58 -0.66 -39.07
N GLU A 491 16.39 -1.54 -38.46
CA GLU A 491 15.98 -2.92 -38.14
C GLU A 491 14.75 -2.93 -37.19
N PHE A 492 14.78 -2.16 -36.11
CA PHE A 492 13.69 -2.12 -35.14
C PHE A 492 12.40 -1.50 -35.73
N VAL A 493 12.53 -0.45 -36.52
CA VAL A 493 11.38 0.15 -37.23
C VAL A 493 10.76 -0.85 -38.20
N ALA A 494 11.56 -1.65 -38.93
CA ALA A 494 11.04 -2.69 -39.81
C ALA A 494 10.26 -3.76 -39.04
N GLN A 495 10.74 -4.18 -37.87
CA GLN A 495 10.02 -5.08 -36.97
C GLN A 495 8.66 -4.48 -36.53
N LEU A 496 8.67 -3.21 -36.14
CA LEU A 496 7.42 -2.53 -35.73
C LEU A 496 6.40 -2.43 -36.87
N GLU A 497 6.83 -2.20 -38.10
CA GLU A 497 5.91 -2.19 -39.27
C GLU A 497 5.33 -3.59 -39.54
N GLU A 498 6.11 -4.67 -39.40
CA GLU A 498 5.61 -6.04 -39.53
C GLU A 498 4.58 -6.36 -38.44
N ASP A 499 4.86 -6.01 -37.18
CA ASP A 499 3.95 -6.20 -36.05
C ASP A 499 2.67 -5.36 -36.20
N PHE A 500 2.79 -4.15 -36.76
CA PHE A 500 1.65 -3.27 -37.04
C PHE A 500 0.71 -3.87 -38.09
N GLU A 501 1.27 -4.44 -39.18
CA GLU A 501 0.44 -5.12 -40.17
C GLU A 501 -0.22 -6.38 -39.60
N SER A 502 0.51 -7.17 -38.80
CA SER A 502 -0.02 -8.37 -38.16
C SER A 502 -1.12 -8.10 -37.13
N ALA A 503 -1.13 -6.91 -36.54
CA ALA A 503 -2.15 -6.47 -35.59
C ALA A 503 -3.57 -6.38 -36.21
N LYS A 504 -3.67 -6.14 -37.51
CA LYS A 504 -4.95 -6.05 -38.22
C LYS A 504 -5.77 -7.35 -38.23
N SER A 505 -5.07 -8.49 -38.12
CA SER A 505 -5.68 -9.83 -38.06
C SER A 505 -5.67 -10.45 -36.67
N TYR A 506 -5.10 -9.75 -35.69
CA TYR A 506 -4.97 -10.26 -34.33
C TYR A 506 -6.34 -10.44 -33.68
N LYS A 507 -6.54 -11.59 -33.02
CA LYS A 507 -7.70 -11.87 -32.16
C LYS A 507 -7.17 -12.37 -30.81
N PRO A 508 -7.62 -11.80 -29.69
CA PRO A 508 -7.29 -12.32 -28.38
C PRO A 508 -7.87 -13.73 -28.21
N ASN A 509 -7.09 -14.65 -27.67
CA ASN A 509 -7.49 -16.05 -27.48
C ASN A 509 -7.45 -16.49 -26.01
N LYS A 510 -6.96 -15.65 -25.11
CA LYS A 510 -6.84 -15.95 -23.69
C LYS A 510 -6.95 -14.66 -22.87
N ALA A 511 -7.76 -14.73 -21.80
CA ALA A 511 -7.75 -13.71 -20.76
C ALA A 511 -6.81 -14.16 -19.61
N ASP A 512 -6.05 -13.23 -19.07
CA ASP A 512 -5.26 -13.44 -17.84
C ASP A 512 -6.16 -13.23 -16.61
N TRP A 513 -7.14 -14.14 -16.45
CA TRP A 513 -8.13 -14.12 -15.38
C TRP A 513 -8.24 -15.51 -14.76
N PHE A 514 -8.31 -15.60 -13.44
CA PHE A 514 -8.33 -16.87 -12.69
C PHE A 514 -7.18 -17.85 -12.99
N ALA A 515 -5.98 -17.32 -13.29
CA ALA A 515 -4.78 -18.12 -13.46
C ALA A 515 -3.95 -18.24 -12.16
N GLY A 516 -2.98 -19.15 -12.13
CA GLY A 516 -2.06 -19.32 -11.00
C GLY A 516 -2.80 -19.69 -9.71
N ARG A 517 -2.63 -18.88 -8.65
CA ARG A 517 -3.29 -19.11 -7.34
C ARG A 517 -4.82 -18.94 -7.37
N TRP A 518 -5.35 -18.22 -8.35
CA TRP A 518 -6.78 -18.05 -8.57
C TRP A 518 -7.42 -19.24 -9.32
N SER A 519 -6.61 -20.22 -9.73
CA SER A 519 -7.12 -21.42 -10.42
C SER A 519 -8.12 -22.18 -9.55
N GLY A 520 -9.24 -22.57 -10.15
CA GLY A 520 -10.36 -23.20 -9.46
C GLY A 520 -11.41 -22.24 -8.90
N LEU A 521 -11.16 -20.94 -8.95
CA LEU A 521 -12.18 -19.92 -8.73
C LEU A 521 -12.71 -19.44 -10.09
N HIS A 522 -13.91 -18.85 -10.09
CA HIS A 522 -14.56 -18.33 -11.30
C HIS A 522 -15.35 -17.06 -10.99
N ALA A 523 -15.74 -16.33 -12.02
CA ALA A 523 -16.74 -15.28 -11.88
C ALA A 523 -18.11 -15.89 -11.60
N PRO A 524 -18.88 -15.40 -10.62
CA PRO A 524 -20.23 -15.92 -10.38
C PRO A 524 -21.13 -15.59 -11.57
N ALA A 525 -22.01 -16.52 -11.96
CA ALA A 525 -23.15 -16.19 -12.80
C ALA A 525 -24.08 -15.23 -12.06
N ASP A 526 -24.78 -14.33 -12.75
CA ASP A 526 -25.57 -13.22 -12.17
C ASP A 526 -26.49 -13.61 -10.99
N ALA A 527 -27.04 -14.84 -11.01
CA ALA A 527 -27.91 -15.34 -9.95
C ALA A 527 -27.13 -16.05 -8.80
N GLU A 528 -25.87 -16.37 -8.97
CA GLU A 528 -25.13 -17.24 -8.04
C GLU A 528 -24.75 -16.51 -6.77
N ASN A 529 -24.31 -15.25 -6.89
CA ASN A 529 -23.94 -14.43 -5.74
C ASN A 529 -25.14 -14.11 -4.83
N ALA A 530 -26.32 -13.90 -5.43
CA ALA A 530 -27.55 -13.61 -4.70
C ALA A 530 -28.24 -14.84 -4.14
N ARG A 531 -28.22 -15.99 -4.83
CA ARG A 531 -29.11 -17.14 -4.54
C ARG A 531 -28.45 -18.32 -3.83
N ARG A 532 -27.14 -18.51 -3.95
CA ARG A 532 -26.48 -19.70 -3.48
C ARG A 532 -26.30 -19.69 -1.96
N ASN A 533 -27.15 -20.42 -1.25
CA ASN A 533 -26.89 -20.75 0.14
C ASN A 533 -25.95 -21.96 0.17
N ILE A 534 -24.79 -21.77 0.78
CA ILE A 534 -23.84 -22.84 1.09
C ILE A 534 -23.84 -23.08 2.58
N SER A 535 -23.74 -24.34 3.03
CA SER A 535 -23.47 -24.64 4.42
C SER A 535 -22.14 -24.06 4.85
N THR A 536 -22.11 -23.33 5.93
CA THR A 536 -20.93 -22.73 6.54
C THR A 536 -20.78 -23.08 8.01
N GLY A 537 -21.65 -23.95 8.51
CA GLY A 537 -21.55 -24.54 9.82
C GLY A 537 -20.38 -25.51 9.94
N VAL A 538 -19.96 -25.81 11.14
CA VAL A 538 -18.82 -26.67 11.44
C VAL A 538 -19.23 -27.89 12.26
N SER A 539 -18.33 -28.87 12.40
CA SER A 539 -18.59 -29.99 13.31
C SER A 539 -18.48 -29.57 14.78
N ASP A 540 -19.25 -30.20 15.66
CA ASP A 540 -19.14 -30.03 17.13
C ASP A 540 -17.69 -30.17 17.60
N LYS A 541 -16.96 -31.14 17.08
CA LYS A 541 -15.58 -31.39 17.45
C LYS A 541 -14.66 -30.20 17.12
N LEU A 542 -14.83 -29.61 15.94
CA LEU A 542 -14.04 -28.43 15.51
C LEU A 542 -14.43 -27.21 16.35
N PHE A 543 -15.73 -26.99 16.56
CA PHE A 543 -16.24 -25.91 17.40
C PHE A 543 -15.63 -25.95 18.81
N ASP A 544 -15.66 -27.12 19.48
CA ASP A 544 -15.11 -27.29 20.82
C ASP A 544 -13.58 -27.19 20.84
N SER A 545 -12.90 -27.62 19.75
CA SER A 545 -11.45 -27.51 19.63
C SER A 545 -10.98 -26.06 19.60
N ILE A 546 -11.63 -25.23 18.76
CA ILE A 546 -11.33 -23.79 18.72
C ILE A 546 -11.71 -23.12 20.05
N GLY A 547 -12.84 -23.50 20.66
CA GLY A 547 -13.23 -23.00 21.98
C GLY A 547 -12.14 -23.23 23.03
N ARG A 548 -11.52 -24.40 23.06
CA ARG A 548 -10.36 -24.68 23.96
C ARG A 548 -9.18 -23.77 23.67
N THR A 549 -8.82 -23.61 22.39
CA THR A 549 -7.74 -22.70 22.00
C THR A 549 -7.98 -21.27 22.50
N LEU A 550 -9.19 -20.74 22.37
CA LEU A 550 -9.57 -19.40 22.76
C LEU A 550 -9.67 -19.17 24.28
N THR A 551 -9.59 -20.23 25.08
CA THR A 551 -9.86 -20.17 26.55
C THR A 551 -8.74 -20.78 27.39
N THR A 552 -7.73 -21.38 26.78
CA THR A 552 -6.57 -21.94 27.48
C THR A 552 -5.48 -20.90 27.62
N ILE A 553 -5.18 -20.47 28.85
CA ILE A 553 -4.07 -19.59 29.15
C ILE A 553 -2.82 -20.46 29.39
N PRO A 554 -1.68 -20.22 28.67
CA PRO A 554 -0.41 -20.88 28.99
C PRO A 554 -0.01 -20.68 30.45
N ALA A 555 0.66 -21.68 31.03
CA ALA A 555 1.02 -21.66 32.45
C ALA A 555 2.07 -20.58 32.79
N ASP A 556 2.83 -20.17 31.81
CA ASP A 556 3.91 -19.16 31.87
C ASP A 556 3.43 -17.75 31.50
N LEU A 557 2.14 -17.57 31.22
CA LEU A 557 1.57 -16.27 30.84
C LEU A 557 0.75 -15.67 32.00
N GLU A 558 1.16 -14.50 32.48
CA GLU A 558 0.42 -13.72 33.45
C GLU A 558 -0.48 -12.69 32.75
N VAL A 559 -1.78 -12.96 32.63
CA VAL A 559 -2.74 -12.05 32.00
C VAL A 559 -3.36 -11.09 32.98
N HIS A 560 -3.70 -9.87 32.53
CA HIS A 560 -4.41 -8.88 33.35
C HIS A 560 -5.75 -9.43 33.89
N LYS A 561 -6.03 -9.16 35.17
CA LYS A 561 -7.21 -9.71 35.89
C LYS A 561 -8.55 -9.50 35.18
N THR A 562 -8.72 -8.38 34.46
CA THR A 562 -9.96 -8.12 33.69
C THR A 562 -10.01 -8.97 32.43
N LEU A 563 -8.88 -9.16 31.75
CA LEU A 563 -8.78 -10.06 30.60
C LEU A 563 -9.05 -11.51 31.00
N ARG A 564 -8.53 -11.95 32.14
CA ARG A 564 -8.83 -13.29 32.69
C ARG A 564 -10.35 -13.51 32.82
N ARG A 565 -11.10 -12.52 33.35
CA ARG A 565 -12.55 -12.61 33.46
C ARG A 565 -13.24 -12.74 32.08
N VAL A 566 -12.73 -12.06 31.05
CA VAL A 566 -13.25 -12.21 29.69
C VAL A 566 -12.99 -13.62 29.16
N ILE A 567 -11.79 -14.16 29.38
CA ILE A 567 -11.41 -15.52 28.96
C ILE A 567 -12.25 -16.57 29.72
N ASP A 568 -12.41 -16.41 31.04
CA ASP A 568 -13.25 -17.29 31.87
C ASP A 568 -14.71 -17.24 31.42
N GLY A 569 -15.23 -16.04 31.07
CA GLY A 569 -16.55 -15.88 30.47
C GLY A 569 -16.72 -16.64 29.14
N ARG A 570 -15.72 -16.58 28.27
CA ARG A 570 -15.70 -17.40 27.03
C ARG A 570 -15.65 -18.90 27.34
N ALA A 571 -14.86 -19.31 28.32
CA ALA A 571 -14.80 -20.70 28.74
C ALA A 571 -16.15 -21.23 29.22
N ALA A 572 -16.89 -20.41 29.97
CA ALA A 572 -18.27 -20.74 30.41
C ALA A 572 -19.23 -20.93 29.22
N MET A 573 -19.12 -20.15 28.15
CA MET A 573 -19.95 -20.32 26.94
C MET A 573 -19.72 -21.69 26.28
N PHE A 574 -18.48 -22.20 26.25
CA PHE A 574 -18.17 -23.51 25.69
C PHE A 574 -18.46 -24.68 26.63
N ALA A 575 -18.50 -24.44 27.93
CA ALA A 575 -18.85 -25.43 28.94
C ALA A 575 -20.35 -25.76 28.94
N ASP A 576 -21.18 -24.77 28.63
CA ASP A 576 -22.63 -24.95 28.50
C ASP A 576 -22.99 -25.77 27.24
N LYS A 577 -23.57 -26.93 27.44
CA LYS A 577 -24.05 -27.82 26.37
C LYS A 577 -25.53 -27.74 26.10
N SER A 578 -26.27 -26.94 26.91
CA SER A 578 -27.66 -26.60 26.64
C SER A 578 -27.70 -25.61 25.49
N ASP A 579 -28.45 -25.78 24.45
CA ASP A 579 -28.51 -24.92 23.27
C ASP A 579 -29.13 -23.51 23.61
N THR A 580 -28.48 -22.82 24.56
CA THR A 580 -28.89 -21.48 25.01
C THR A 580 -28.20 -20.37 24.22
N GLU A 581 -28.82 -19.22 24.11
CA GLU A 581 -28.31 -18.03 23.45
C GLU A 581 -27.28 -17.33 24.35
N ILE A 582 -26.00 -17.69 24.23
CA ILE A 582 -24.90 -17.18 25.07
C ILE A 582 -23.65 -16.71 24.32
N PHE A 583 -23.48 -17.14 23.07
CA PHE A 583 -22.30 -16.80 22.29
C PHE A 583 -22.36 -15.35 21.82
N ASP A 584 -21.39 -14.56 22.26
CA ASP A 584 -21.27 -13.15 21.91
C ASP A 584 -20.57 -12.91 20.56
N TRP A 585 -20.51 -11.66 20.16
CA TRP A 585 -19.96 -11.22 18.88
C TRP A 585 -18.46 -11.55 18.74
N ALA A 586 -17.66 -11.24 19.74
CA ALA A 586 -16.23 -11.44 19.74
C ALA A 586 -15.84 -12.92 19.71
N THR A 587 -16.60 -13.75 20.40
CA THR A 587 -16.43 -15.21 20.39
C THR A 587 -16.79 -15.77 19.02
N ALA A 588 -17.87 -15.31 18.39
CA ALA A 588 -18.29 -15.72 17.05
C ALA A 588 -17.26 -15.36 15.97
N GLU A 589 -16.67 -14.14 16.07
CA GLU A 589 -15.57 -13.72 15.19
C GLU A 589 -14.36 -14.63 15.33
N SER A 590 -13.91 -14.88 16.56
CA SER A 590 -12.76 -15.72 16.84
C SER A 590 -12.96 -17.18 16.40
N LEU A 591 -14.21 -17.69 16.52
CA LEU A 591 -14.60 -19.00 15.99
C LEU A 591 -14.53 -19.05 14.47
N ALA A 592 -14.98 -17.99 13.76
CA ALA A 592 -14.89 -17.94 12.31
C ALA A 592 -13.42 -18.01 11.87
N PHE A 593 -12.55 -17.23 12.47
CA PHE A 593 -11.11 -17.23 12.19
C PHE A 593 -10.48 -18.59 12.50
N GLY A 594 -10.67 -19.12 13.70
CA GLY A 594 -10.06 -20.38 14.11
C GLY A 594 -10.50 -21.58 13.28
N THR A 595 -11.77 -21.62 12.88
CA THR A 595 -12.30 -22.72 12.02
C THR A 595 -11.75 -22.63 10.60
N LEU A 596 -11.62 -21.44 10.01
CA LEU A 596 -10.99 -21.23 8.71
C LEU A 596 -9.51 -21.62 8.72
N LEU A 597 -8.78 -21.25 9.78
CA LEU A 597 -7.38 -21.67 9.95
C LEU A 597 -7.25 -23.20 9.96
N SER A 598 -8.10 -23.90 10.71
CA SER A 598 -8.09 -25.37 10.76
C SER A 598 -8.42 -26.01 9.40
N GLU A 599 -9.14 -25.32 8.54
CA GLU A 599 -9.46 -25.76 7.17
C GLU A 599 -8.37 -25.36 6.15
N GLY A 600 -7.26 -24.77 6.61
CA GLY A 600 -6.10 -24.42 5.78
C GLY A 600 -6.18 -23.06 5.10
N TYR A 601 -7.15 -22.20 5.44
CA TYR A 601 -7.16 -20.81 5.02
C TYR A 601 -6.25 -20.00 5.90
N GLN A 602 -5.75 -18.89 5.38
CA GLN A 602 -5.03 -17.89 6.15
C GLN A 602 -5.98 -16.79 6.58
N VAL A 603 -5.70 -16.13 7.70
CA VAL A 603 -6.48 -14.99 8.19
C VAL A 603 -5.52 -13.84 8.51
N ARG A 604 -5.73 -12.70 7.89
CA ARG A 604 -5.01 -11.47 8.14
C ARG A 604 -5.99 -10.37 8.49
N LEU A 605 -5.92 -9.88 9.72
CA LEU A 605 -6.70 -8.76 10.24
C LEU A 605 -5.77 -7.58 10.51
N SER A 606 -6.05 -6.45 9.90
CA SER A 606 -5.28 -5.22 10.03
C SER A 606 -6.21 -4.03 10.28
N GLY A 607 -5.79 -3.10 11.10
CA GLY A 607 -6.50 -1.87 11.42
C GLY A 607 -5.98 -1.26 12.72
N GLN A 608 -6.40 -0.06 13.03
CA GLN A 608 -6.00 0.62 14.26
C GLN A 608 -6.58 -0.09 15.48
N ASP A 609 -5.74 -0.44 16.45
CA ASP A 609 -6.11 -1.15 17.68
C ASP A 609 -6.77 -2.53 17.47
N SER A 610 -6.59 -3.17 16.32
CA SER A 610 -7.27 -4.42 15.95
C SER A 610 -6.92 -5.61 16.84
N GLY A 611 -5.76 -5.64 17.46
CA GLY A 611 -5.34 -6.71 18.36
C GLY A 611 -6.22 -6.83 19.61
N ARG A 612 -6.60 -5.71 20.20
CA ARG A 612 -7.55 -5.61 21.32
C ARG A 612 -8.99 -5.42 20.83
N GLY A 613 -9.15 -4.74 19.72
CA GLY A 613 -10.38 -4.13 19.21
C GLY A 613 -10.60 -2.72 19.79
N THR A 614 -11.03 -1.77 18.95
CA THR A 614 -11.29 -0.37 19.36
C THR A 614 -12.18 -0.29 20.59
N PHE A 615 -13.19 -1.17 20.69
CA PHE A 615 -14.16 -1.20 21.79
C PHE A 615 -13.81 -2.21 22.90
N SER A 616 -12.54 -2.66 22.97
CA SER A 616 -12.09 -3.69 23.93
C SER A 616 -12.93 -4.97 23.88
N GLN A 617 -13.26 -5.44 22.68
CA GLN A 617 -14.13 -6.60 22.47
C GLN A 617 -13.34 -7.84 22.06
N ARG A 618 -12.34 -7.71 21.16
CA ARG A 618 -11.71 -8.83 20.48
C ARG A 618 -10.73 -9.59 21.36
N HIS A 619 -9.75 -8.91 21.93
CA HIS A 619 -8.67 -9.49 22.72
C HIS A 619 -8.01 -10.69 22.01
N ALA A 620 -7.64 -10.52 20.74
CA ALA A 620 -6.92 -11.53 19.97
C ALA A 620 -5.46 -11.67 20.40
N VAL A 621 -4.89 -10.63 21.01
CA VAL A 621 -3.55 -10.57 21.56
C VAL A 621 -3.63 -10.48 23.09
N TRP A 622 -2.97 -11.40 23.79
CA TRP A 622 -2.82 -11.36 25.24
C TRP A 622 -1.39 -10.92 25.57
N VAL A 623 -1.26 -9.99 26.49
CA VAL A 623 0.01 -9.39 26.88
C VAL A 623 0.35 -9.83 28.29
N ASP A 624 1.54 -10.38 28.46
CA ASP A 624 2.08 -10.74 29.77
C ASP A 624 2.27 -9.48 30.62
N GLN A 625 1.90 -9.56 31.89
CA GLN A 625 1.92 -8.42 32.81
C GLN A 625 3.30 -8.21 33.45
N THR A 626 4.28 -9.09 33.19
CA THR A 626 5.62 -9.03 33.77
C THR A 626 6.66 -8.50 32.79
N ASP A 627 6.61 -8.93 31.53
CA ASP A 627 7.61 -8.61 30.51
C ASP A 627 7.03 -8.13 29.16
N GLU A 628 5.69 -7.99 29.08
CA GLU A 628 4.95 -7.51 27.90
C GLU A 628 5.07 -8.42 26.64
N HIS A 629 5.55 -9.65 26.78
CA HIS A 629 5.52 -10.56 25.64
C HIS A 629 4.08 -10.84 25.20
N LYS A 630 3.87 -11.06 23.91
CA LYS A 630 2.55 -11.22 23.31
C LYS A 630 2.26 -12.68 22.99
N TYR A 631 1.14 -13.18 23.48
CA TYR A 631 0.58 -14.46 23.11
C TYR A 631 -0.68 -14.28 22.27
N ILE A 632 -0.77 -14.99 21.15
CA ILE A 632 -1.90 -14.91 20.22
C ILE A 632 -2.48 -16.32 20.09
N PRO A 633 -3.60 -16.64 20.74
CA PRO A 633 -4.14 -18.00 20.78
C PRO A 633 -4.34 -18.65 19.42
N LEU A 634 -4.85 -17.91 18.45
CA LEU A 634 -5.16 -18.42 17.12
C LEU A 634 -3.92 -18.81 16.29
N THR A 635 -2.72 -18.35 16.65
CA THR A 635 -1.48 -18.80 16.00
C THR A 635 -1.13 -20.25 16.32
N THR A 636 -1.74 -20.84 17.35
CA THR A 636 -1.55 -22.25 17.71
C THR A 636 -2.46 -23.21 16.93
N VAL A 637 -3.41 -22.69 16.16
CA VAL A 637 -4.30 -23.48 15.29
C VAL A 637 -3.50 -23.99 14.09
N PRO A 638 -3.50 -25.31 13.83
CA PRO A 638 -2.73 -25.87 12.73
C PRO A 638 -3.32 -25.52 11.37
N HIS A 639 -2.51 -25.69 10.33
CA HIS A 639 -2.80 -25.61 8.89
C HIS A 639 -2.95 -24.22 8.31
N GLY A 640 -3.36 -23.21 9.07
CA GLY A 640 -3.48 -21.82 8.63
C GLY A 640 -2.47 -20.90 9.32
N ARG A 641 -2.26 -19.70 8.77
CA ARG A 641 -1.50 -18.62 9.38
C ARG A 641 -2.45 -17.52 9.85
N PHE A 642 -2.35 -17.13 11.11
CA PHE A 642 -3.10 -16.00 11.67
C PHE A 642 -2.17 -14.80 11.87
N GLU A 643 -2.54 -13.68 11.29
CA GLU A 643 -1.92 -12.37 11.54
C GLU A 643 -2.99 -11.40 12.04
N VAL A 644 -2.73 -10.74 13.15
CA VAL A 644 -3.51 -9.60 13.66
C VAL A 644 -2.56 -8.45 13.93
N LEU A 645 -2.84 -7.30 13.32
CA LEU A 645 -1.91 -6.18 13.26
C LEU A 645 -2.60 -4.89 13.68
N ASP A 646 -2.02 -4.21 14.66
CA ASP A 646 -2.33 -2.82 14.92
C ASP A 646 -1.62 -1.99 13.83
N SER A 647 -2.39 -1.41 12.93
CA SER A 647 -1.88 -0.70 11.77
C SER A 647 -1.32 0.69 12.13
N PRO A 648 -0.46 1.26 11.28
CA PRO A 648 -0.22 2.71 11.31
C PRO A 648 -1.51 3.51 11.22
N LEU A 649 -1.47 4.77 11.66
CA LEU A 649 -2.59 5.71 11.58
C LEU A 649 -2.72 6.26 10.13
N SER A 650 -3.22 5.41 9.26
CA SER A 650 -3.45 5.69 7.84
C SER A 650 -4.56 4.79 7.33
N GLU A 651 -5.61 5.35 6.79
CA GLU A 651 -6.68 4.61 6.13
C GLU A 651 -6.32 4.31 4.68
N TYR A 652 -5.78 5.30 3.95
CA TYR A 652 -5.49 5.19 2.53
C TYR A 652 -4.41 4.15 2.24
N GLY A 653 -3.25 4.29 2.85
CA GLY A 653 -2.13 3.38 2.65
C GLY A 653 -2.43 1.97 3.11
N VAL A 654 -3.02 1.82 4.31
CA VAL A 654 -3.32 0.51 4.90
C VAL A 654 -4.39 -0.23 4.10
N LEU A 655 -5.50 0.43 3.73
CA LEU A 655 -6.55 -0.20 2.91
C LEU A 655 -6.01 -0.62 1.52
N GLY A 656 -5.17 0.22 0.91
CA GLY A 656 -4.50 -0.11 -0.35
C GLY A 656 -3.58 -1.31 -0.24
N PHE A 657 -2.84 -1.42 0.86
CA PHE A 657 -1.97 -2.55 1.15
C PHE A 657 -2.79 -3.86 1.29
N GLU A 658 -3.84 -3.83 2.09
CA GLU A 658 -4.69 -5.02 2.30
C GLU A 658 -5.45 -5.41 1.02
N TYR A 659 -5.85 -4.45 0.17
CA TYR A 659 -6.38 -4.75 -1.16
C TYR A 659 -5.35 -5.48 -2.02
N GLY A 660 -4.11 -5.00 -2.05
CA GLY A 660 -3.01 -5.64 -2.78
C GLY A 660 -2.70 -7.06 -2.27
N TYR A 661 -2.75 -7.24 -0.95
CA TYR A 661 -2.58 -8.55 -0.32
C TYR A 661 -3.69 -9.54 -0.75
N ALA A 662 -4.94 -9.12 -0.66
CA ALA A 662 -6.11 -9.93 -1.04
C ALA A 662 -6.15 -10.24 -2.55
N MET A 663 -5.62 -9.33 -3.40
CA MET A 663 -5.48 -9.56 -4.84
C MET A 663 -4.47 -10.67 -5.16
N ALA A 664 -3.42 -10.81 -4.36
CA ALA A 664 -2.36 -11.80 -4.59
C ALA A 664 -2.71 -13.19 -4.06
N ASP A 665 -3.44 -13.29 -2.93
CA ASP A 665 -3.76 -14.57 -2.31
C ASP A 665 -5.26 -14.76 -2.04
N PRO A 666 -5.99 -15.45 -2.94
CA PRO A 666 -7.42 -15.74 -2.77
C PRO A 666 -7.72 -16.76 -1.65
N LYS A 667 -6.72 -17.41 -1.07
CA LYS A 667 -6.86 -18.33 0.08
C LYS A 667 -6.69 -17.66 1.43
N SER A 668 -6.45 -16.37 1.44
CA SER A 668 -6.38 -15.55 2.65
C SER A 668 -7.69 -14.79 2.86
N LEU A 669 -8.27 -14.90 4.06
CA LEU A 669 -9.29 -13.97 4.54
C LEU A 669 -8.55 -12.71 5.00
N VAL A 670 -8.58 -11.68 4.18
CA VAL A 670 -7.93 -10.40 4.45
C VAL A 670 -9.00 -9.42 4.91
N LEU A 671 -8.82 -8.86 6.12
CA LEU A 671 -9.76 -7.92 6.72
C LEU A 671 -9.05 -6.62 7.06
N TRP A 672 -9.64 -5.51 6.66
CA TRP A 672 -9.29 -4.19 7.17
C TRP A 672 -10.40 -3.67 8.08
N GLU A 673 -10.07 -3.32 9.32
CA GLU A 673 -11.00 -2.74 10.28
C GLU A 673 -10.72 -1.25 10.44
N ALA A 674 -11.69 -0.42 10.08
CA ALA A 674 -11.64 1.00 10.41
C ALA A 674 -11.80 1.19 11.91
N GLN A 675 -11.15 2.17 12.53
CA GLN A 675 -11.35 2.48 13.95
C GLN A 675 -12.80 2.89 14.24
N PHE A 676 -13.36 3.73 13.37
CA PHE A 676 -14.78 3.96 13.16
C PHE A 676 -15.03 3.94 11.66
N GLY A 677 -16.19 3.43 11.23
CA GLY A 677 -16.55 3.41 9.81
C GLY A 677 -16.60 4.80 9.18
N ASP A 678 -16.83 5.83 9.98
CA ASP A 678 -16.77 7.25 9.58
C ASP A 678 -15.43 7.62 8.92
N PHE A 679 -14.32 7.01 9.34
CA PHE A 679 -12.98 7.33 8.84
C PHE A 679 -12.63 6.63 7.53
N ALA A 680 -13.45 5.71 7.04
CA ALA A 680 -13.22 5.04 5.75
C ALA A 680 -13.14 6.04 4.58
N ASN A 681 -13.69 7.24 4.72
CA ASN A 681 -13.59 8.29 3.70
C ASN A 681 -12.15 8.79 3.48
N GLY A 682 -11.23 8.60 4.43
CA GLY A 682 -9.79 8.84 4.24
C GLY A 682 -9.17 7.93 3.17
N ALA A 683 -9.80 6.80 2.86
CA ALA A 683 -9.40 5.84 1.84
C ALA A 683 -10.35 5.80 0.63
N GLN A 684 -11.15 6.85 0.38
CA GLN A 684 -12.19 6.83 -0.65
C GLN A 684 -11.64 6.51 -2.04
N ILE A 685 -10.42 6.94 -2.34
CA ILE A 685 -9.75 6.62 -3.62
C ILE A 685 -9.61 5.10 -3.81
N MET A 686 -9.24 4.37 -2.76
CA MET A 686 -9.13 2.91 -2.84
C MET A 686 -10.50 2.25 -3.03
N ILE A 687 -11.51 2.77 -2.35
CA ILE A 687 -12.89 2.27 -2.47
C ILE A 687 -13.41 2.45 -3.89
N ASP A 688 -13.30 3.65 -4.46
CA ASP A 688 -13.86 3.99 -5.76
C ASP A 688 -13.07 3.35 -6.92
N GLN A 689 -11.75 3.44 -6.86
CA GLN A 689 -10.91 3.11 -8.01
C GLN A 689 -10.47 1.64 -8.06
N PHE A 690 -10.34 0.98 -6.91
CA PHE A 690 -9.85 -0.39 -6.82
C PHE A 690 -10.92 -1.37 -6.34
N ILE A 691 -11.49 -1.16 -5.16
CA ILE A 691 -12.38 -2.14 -4.52
C ILE A 691 -13.69 -2.30 -5.30
N ALA A 692 -14.35 -1.19 -5.65
CA ALA A 692 -15.64 -1.24 -6.36
C ALA A 692 -15.51 -1.49 -7.87
N ALA A 693 -14.40 -1.08 -8.49
CA ALA A 693 -14.28 -1.03 -9.94
C ALA A 693 -13.16 -1.92 -10.53
N GLY A 694 -12.27 -2.48 -9.71
CA GLY A 694 -11.07 -3.18 -10.17
C GLY A 694 -11.37 -4.45 -11.00
N GLU A 695 -12.42 -5.19 -10.67
CA GLU A 695 -12.84 -6.34 -11.45
C GLU A 695 -13.41 -5.93 -12.81
N ALA A 696 -14.29 -4.94 -12.84
CA ALA A 696 -14.91 -4.47 -14.08
C ALA A 696 -13.89 -3.84 -15.05
N LYS A 697 -12.92 -3.07 -14.54
CA LYS A 697 -11.91 -2.40 -15.35
C LYS A 697 -10.77 -3.31 -15.78
N TRP A 698 -10.30 -4.18 -14.88
CA TRP A 698 -9.00 -4.85 -15.01
C TRP A 698 -9.08 -6.38 -14.89
N LEU A 699 -10.25 -6.95 -14.71
CA LEU A 699 -10.47 -8.38 -14.43
C LEU A 699 -9.67 -8.84 -13.19
N ARG A 700 -9.61 -8.02 -12.15
CA ARG A 700 -8.92 -8.32 -10.89
C ARG A 700 -9.94 -8.56 -9.80
N ALA A 701 -10.32 -9.83 -9.63
CA ALA A 701 -11.16 -10.25 -8.52
C ALA A 701 -10.45 -10.02 -7.19
N ASN A 702 -11.20 -9.75 -6.12
CA ASN A 702 -10.66 -9.46 -4.81
C ASN A 702 -11.59 -9.98 -3.70
N GLY A 703 -11.02 -10.52 -2.63
CA GLY A 703 -11.73 -11.06 -1.49
C GLY A 703 -11.66 -10.22 -0.21
N LEU A 704 -11.20 -8.97 -0.30
CA LEU A 704 -11.04 -8.07 0.84
C LEU A 704 -12.34 -7.90 1.61
N VAL A 705 -12.25 -7.93 2.94
CA VAL A 705 -13.35 -7.62 3.85
C VAL A 705 -13.06 -6.27 4.52
N MET A 706 -14.04 -5.36 4.49
CA MET A 706 -13.99 -4.10 5.24
C MET A 706 -14.93 -4.20 6.44
N LEU A 707 -14.38 -4.03 7.64
CA LEU A 707 -15.13 -3.97 8.89
C LEU A 707 -15.29 -2.51 9.31
N LEU A 708 -16.51 -2.01 9.25
CA LEU A 708 -16.81 -0.58 9.43
C LEU A 708 -17.75 -0.39 10.64
N PRO A 709 -17.23 -0.04 11.83
CA PRO A 709 -18.09 0.26 12.98
C PRO A 709 -19.12 1.34 12.65
N HIS A 710 -20.41 0.97 12.78
CA HIS A 710 -21.55 1.78 12.38
C HIS A 710 -22.70 1.60 13.38
N GLY A 711 -23.39 2.65 13.67
CA GLY A 711 -24.56 2.63 14.57
C GLY A 711 -24.77 3.98 15.27
N TYR A 712 -26.02 4.36 15.47
CA TYR A 712 -26.41 5.63 16.05
C TYR A 712 -26.64 5.45 17.56
N GLU A 713 -25.68 5.94 18.35
CA GLU A 713 -25.64 5.73 19.81
C GLU A 713 -25.38 7.02 20.59
N GLY A 714 -25.63 8.18 19.97
CA GLY A 714 -25.44 9.49 20.58
C GLY A 714 -23.97 9.94 20.69
N GLN A 715 -23.07 9.32 19.93
CA GLN A 715 -21.63 9.63 19.94
C GLN A 715 -21.23 10.75 18.97
N GLY A 716 -22.20 11.45 18.38
CA GLY A 716 -21.97 12.57 17.48
C GLY A 716 -21.78 12.18 16.02
N PRO A 717 -21.53 13.18 15.14
CA PRO A 717 -21.58 13.00 13.70
C PRO A 717 -20.41 12.17 13.11
N GLU A 718 -19.29 12.05 13.82
CA GLU A 718 -18.08 11.39 13.30
C GLU A 718 -17.78 10.03 13.93
N HIS A 719 -18.75 9.49 14.72
CA HIS A 719 -18.66 8.20 15.40
C HIS A 719 -19.96 7.40 15.27
N SER A 720 -20.72 7.65 14.20
CA SER A 720 -22.05 7.06 14.01
C SER A 720 -22.21 6.37 12.65
N SER A 721 -21.68 6.94 11.57
CA SER A 721 -22.00 6.50 10.20
C SER A 721 -20.79 6.16 9.37
N ALA A 722 -20.69 4.91 8.91
CA ALA A 722 -19.76 4.49 7.87
C ALA A 722 -20.15 4.99 6.46
N ARG A 723 -21.19 5.81 6.36
CA ARG A 723 -21.70 6.29 5.05
C ARG A 723 -22.14 5.16 4.14
N LEU A 724 -22.99 4.30 4.66
CA LEU A 724 -23.56 3.12 3.97
C LEU A 724 -24.07 3.46 2.56
N GLU A 725 -24.75 4.60 2.40
CA GLU A 725 -25.27 5.12 1.13
C GLU A 725 -24.22 5.27 0.04
N ARG A 726 -22.97 5.58 0.39
CA ARG A 726 -21.87 5.72 -0.58
C ARG A 726 -21.46 4.38 -1.18
N PHE A 727 -21.42 3.34 -0.36
CA PHE A 727 -21.16 1.97 -0.84
C PHE A 727 -22.30 1.47 -1.72
N LEU A 728 -23.55 1.73 -1.32
CA LEU A 728 -24.73 1.32 -2.10
C LEU A 728 -24.78 2.01 -3.47
N GLN A 729 -24.36 3.29 -3.55
CA GLN A 729 -24.24 4.00 -4.83
C GLN A 729 -23.24 3.33 -5.80
N LEU A 730 -22.19 2.69 -5.27
CA LEU A 730 -21.15 2.00 -6.07
C LEU A 730 -21.58 0.59 -6.50
N CYS A 731 -22.71 0.08 -6.01
CA CYS A 731 -23.17 -1.28 -6.27
C CYS A 731 -23.76 -1.44 -7.68
N ALA A 732 -23.15 -2.27 -8.49
CA ALA A 732 -23.66 -2.67 -9.81
C ALA A 732 -23.00 -3.96 -10.29
N GLY A 733 -23.74 -4.82 -11.02
CA GLY A 733 -23.17 -6.03 -11.63
C GLY A 733 -22.51 -6.99 -10.63
N ASP A 734 -23.04 -7.08 -9.43
CA ASP A 734 -22.51 -7.92 -8.32
C ASP A 734 -21.02 -7.65 -8.00
N ASN A 735 -20.56 -6.39 -8.14
CA ASN A 735 -19.17 -5.99 -7.95
C ASN A 735 -18.67 -6.12 -6.52
N ILE A 736 -19.50 -5.78 -5.53
CA ILE A 736 -19.20 -5.86 -4.09
C ILE A 736 -20.39 -6.49 -3.34
N GLN A 737 -20.20 -6.83 -2.08
CA GLN A 737 -21.28 -7.24 -1.17
C GLN A 737 -21.37 -6.22 -0.03
N VAL A 738 -22.58 -5.79 0.33
CA VAL A 738 -22.82 -4.85 1.43
C VAL A 738 -23.75 -5.50 2.44
N CYS A 739 -23.26 -5.65 3.68
CA CYS A 739 -23.99 -6.32 4.77
C CYS A 739 -24.03 -5.40 5.99
N ASN A 740 -25.14 -5.46 6.72
CA ASN A 740 -25.29 -4.88 8.05
C ASN A 740 -25.81 -5.97 8.99
N ILE A 741 -24.88 -6.66 9.60
CA ILE A 741 -25.13 -7.90 10.36
C ILE A 741 -25.68 -7.56 11.74
N SER A 742 -26.63 -8.35 12.22
CA SER A 742 -27.28 -8.09 13.50
C SER A 742 -27.14 -9.21 14.54
N THR A 743 -26.56 -10.37 14.18
CA THR A 743 -26.34 -11.47 15.15
C THR A 743 -24.93 -12.05 15.07
N PRO A 744 -24.36 -12.54 16.19
CA PRO A 744 -23.06 -13.18 16.24
C PRO A 744 -22.90 -14.37 15.28
N SER A 745 -23.86 -15.30 15.24
CA SER A 745 -23.81 -16.46 14.35
C SER A 745 -23.81 -16.05 12.87
N ASN A 746 -24.62 -15.05 12.51
CA ASN A 746 -24.68 -14.59 11.13
C ASN A 746 -23.36 -13.89 10.71
N TYR A 747 -22.69 -13.22 11.65
CA TYR A 747 -21.33 -12.69 11.42
C TYR A 747 -20.30 -13.80 11.23
N PHE A 748 -20.31 -14.85 12.04
CA PHE A 748 -19.51 -16.05 11.82
C PHE A 748 -19.71 -16.63 10.42
N HIS A 749 -20.96 -16.78 9.99
CA HIS A 749 -21.29 -17.35 8.71
C HIS A 749 -20.88 -16.50 7.51
N VAL A 750 -21.00 -15.18 7.58
CA VAL A 750 -20.63 -14.29 6.46
C VAL A 750 -19.12 -14.34 6.20
N LEU A 751 -18.30 -14.39 7.28
CA LEU A 751 -16.85 -14.51 7.16
C LEU A 751 -16.42 -15.84 6.56
N ARG A 752 -17.02 -16.94 6.99
CA ARG A 752 -16.75 -18.25 6.41
C ARG A 752 -17.26 -18.36 4.97
N ARG A 753 -18.45 -17.83 4.69
CA ARG A 753 -19.02 -17.78 3.34
C ARG A 753 -18.08 -17.08 2.36
N GLN A 754 -17.39 -16.02 2.78
CA GLN A 754 -16.43 -15.28 1.96
C GLN A 754 -15.32 -16.19 1.43
N MET A 755 -14.89 -17.17 2.20
CA MET A 755 -13.82 -18.10 1.82
C MET A 755 -14.29 -19.40 1.16
N LEU A 756 -15.46 -19.91 1.55
CA LEU A 756 -15.96 -21.20 1.08
C LEU A 756 -16.64 -21.16 -0.30
N ARG A 757 -17.06 -19.98 -0.77
CA ARG A 757 -17.59 -19.81 -2.12
C ARG A 757 -16.50 -20.00 -3.19
N PRO A 758 -16.84 -20.53 -4.39
CA PRO A 758 -15.88 -20.71 -5.48
C PRO A 758 -15.57 -19.39 -6.24
N PHE A 759 -15.86 -18.27 -5.66
CA PHE A 759 -15.57 -16.92 -6.17
C PHE A 759 -15.23 -15.96 -5.03
N ARG A 760 -14.62 -14.81 -5.39
CA ARG A 760 -14.30 -13.75 -4.45
C ARG A 760 -14.93 -12.44 -4.92
N LYS A 761 -15.58 -11.73 -4.00
CA LYS A 761 -16.06 -10.36 -4.16
C LYS A 761 -15.72 -9.58 -2.89
N PRO A 762 -15.34 -8.31 -2.98
CA PRO A 762 -15.15 -7.50 -1.77
C PRO A 762 -16.41 -7.48 -0.91
N LEU A 763 -16.22 -7.58 0.40
CA LEU A 763 -17.30 -7.67 1.38
C LEU A 763 -17.22 -6.48 2.34
N ILE A 764 -18.24 -5.63 2.32
CA ILE A 764 -18.36 -4.45 3.17
C ILE A 764 -19.33 -4.79 4.29
N ILE A 765 -18.86 -4.79 5.54
CA ILE A 765 -19.69 -5.10 6.72
C ILE A 765 -19.79 -3.88 7.60
N MET A 766 -21.02 -3.41 7.83
CA MET A 766 -21.35 -2.49 8.91
C MET A 766 -21.27 -3.28 10.21
N THR A 767 -20.22 -3.08 10.99
CA THR A 767 -20.00 -3.78 12.25
C THR A 767 -20.64 -2.99 13.41
N PRO A 768 -21.18 -3.66 14.43
CA PRO A 768 -21.85 -2.99 15.54
C PRO A 768 -20.85 -2.43 16.56
N LYS A 769 -21.35 -1.53 17.39
CA LYS A 769 -20.71 -1.03 18.62
C LYS A 769 -21.43 -1.53 19.86
N SER A 770 -22.64 -1.07 20.12
CA SER A 770 -23.41 -1.48 21.30
C SER A 770 -23.84 -2.95 21.28
N LEU A 771 -24.12 -3.53 20.08
CA LEU A 771 -24.47 -4.95 19.99
C LEU A 771 -23.34 -5.88 20.43
N LEU A 772 -22.10 -5.43 20.48
CA LEU A 772 -20.97 -6.21 21.01
C LEU A 772 -21.21 -6.70 22.45
N ARG A 773 -22.05 -6.00 23.20
CA ARG A 773 -22.41 -6.30 24.61
C ARG A 773 -23.89 -6.32 24.87
N HIS A 774 -24.71 -6.29 23.83
CA HIS A 774 -26.17 -6.25 23.99
C HIS A 774 -26.72 -7.61 24.39
N LYS A 775 -27.58 -7.68 25.42
CA LYS A 775 -28.10 -8.91 26.01
C LYS A 775 -28.85 -9.83 25.03
N LEU A 776 -29.48 -9.25 24.01
CA LEU A 776 -30.24 -9.98 23.00
C LEU A 776 -29.40 -10.27 21.74
N ALA A 777 -28.21 -9.68 21.59
CA ALA A 777 -27.31 -9.91 20.46
C ALA A 777 -26.36 -11.08 20.77
N VAL A 778 -26.96 -12.23 21.03
CA VAL A 778 -26.32 -13.51 21.35
C VAL A 778 -26.87 -14.61 20.45
N SER A 779 -26.13 -15.69 20.28
CA SER A 779 -26.52 -16.83 19.45
C SER A 779 -26.37 -18.14 20.23
N GLN A 780 -27.09 -19.16 19.82
CA GLN A 780 -26.99 -20.49 20.39
C GLN A 780 -25.99 -21.37 19.64
N ARG A 781 -25.55 -22.47 20.28
CA ARG A 781 -24.57 -23.40 19.69
C ARG A 781 -24.99 -23.97 18.33
N SER A 782 -26.26 -24.36 18.22
CA SER A 782 -26.82 -24.93 16.98
C SER A 782 -26.79 -23.99 15.79
N ASP A 783 -26.69 -22.68 16.03
CA ASP A 783 -26.55 -21.68 14.95
C ASP A 783 -25.17 -21.69 14.29
N PHE A 784 -24.16 -22.39 14.84
CA PHE A 784 -22.79 -22.45 14.31
C PHE A 784 -22.41 -23.79 13.67
N ILE A 785 -23.19 -24.84 13.91
CA ILE A 785 -22.83 -26.22 13.58
C ILE A 785 -23.71 -26.82 12.46
N GLY A 786 -23.26 -27.95 11.89
CA GLY A 786 -24.01 -28.71 10.90
C GLY A 786 -24.30 -27.93 9.62
N GLU A 787 -25.57 -27.91 9.21
CA GLU A 787 -26.03 -27.26 7.98
C GLU A 787 -26.33 -25.76 8.14
N ALA A 788 -25.93 -25.16 9.26
CA ALA A 788 -26.11 -23.75 9.49
C ALA A 788 -25.39 -22.90 8.44
N HIS A 789 -25.96 -21.77 8.08
CA HIS A 789 -25.46 -20.93 6.99
C HIS A 789 -25.85 -19.47 7.16
N PHE A 790 -25.24 -18.59 6.39
CA PHE A 790 -25.54 -17.16 6.38
C PHE A 790 -26.96 -16.90 5.92
N ARG A 791 -27.72 -16.19 6.74
CA ARG A 791 -29.11 -15.77 6.46
C ARG A 791 -29.10 -14.32 5.94
N ARG A 792 -29.53 -14.13 4.69
CA ARG A 792 -29.61 -12.80 4.06
C ARG A 792 -30.71 -11.91 4.64
N ILE A 793 -31.76 -12.56 5.18
CA ILE A 793 -32.81 -11.93 5.99
C ILE A 793 -32.94 -12.67 7.31
N MET A 794 -33.19 -11.96 8.37
CA MET A 794 -33.46 -12.54 9.71
C MET A 794 -34.90 -12.25 10.12
N SER A 795 -35.61 -13.32 10.42
CA SER A 795 -36.95 -13.22 10.97
C SER A 795 -36.94 -12.64 12.38
N ASP A 796 -38.07 -12.19 12.80
CA ASP A 796 -38.35 -11.80 14.19
C ASP A 796 -38.06 -12.96 15.16
N ARG A 797 -37.67 -12.66 16.40
CA ARG A 797 -37.45 -13.66 17.47
C ARG A 797 -38.73 -14.26 17.94
N THR A 798 -39.78 -13.45 18.01
CA THR A 798 -41.11 -13.79 18.51
C THR A 798 -42.18 -13.31 17.52
N PRO A 799 -42.21 -13.89 16.29
CA PRO A 799 -43.14 -13.38 15.28
C PRO A 799 -44.58 -13.74 15.62
N PRO A 800 -45.56 -12.86 15.33
CA PRO A 800 -46.98 -13.26 15.29
C PRO A 800 -47.22 -14.37 14.25
N ALA A 801 -48.38 -15.04 14.34
CA ALA A 801 -48.77 -15.98 13.28
C ALA A 801 -48.90 -15.23 11.93
N ASP A 802 -48.49 -15.86 10.83
CA ASP A 802 -48.44 -15.23 9.49
C ASP A 802 -49.79 -14.59 9.09
N GLY A 803 -50.92 -15.19 9.52
CA GLY A 803 -52.27 -14.70 9.25
C GLY A 803 -52.69 -13.49 10.12
N ASP A 804 -52.01 -13.22 11.20
CA ASP A 804 -52.35 -12.11 12.11
C ASP A 804 -51.54 -10.84 11.78
N ILE A 805 -50.53 -10.97 10.88
CA ILE A 805 -49.62 -9.86 10.55
C ILE A 805 -50.33 -8.86 9.63
N LYS A 806 -50.45 -7.62 10.09
CA LYS A 806 -50.97 -6.47 9.36
C LYS A 806 -49.84 -5.50 8.95
N ARG A 807 -48.77 -5.42 9.74
CA ARG A 807 -47.63 -4.55 9.48
C ARG A 807 -46.31 -5.33 9.49
N VAL A 808 -45.48 -5.07 8.48
CA VAL A 808 -44.11 -5.52 8.44
C VAL A 808 -43.19 -4.32 8.56
N VAL A 809 -42.32 -4.33 9.56
CA VAL A 809 -41.23 -3.35 9.68
C VAL A 809 -39.94 -4.00 9.19
N LEU A 810 -39.42 -3.54 8.05
CA LEU A 810 -38.13 -3.91 7.49
C LEU A 810 -37.10 -2.95 8.05
N CYS A 811 -35.94 -3.45 8.43
CA CYS A 811 -34.83 -2.64 8.93
C CYS A 811 -33.49 -3.35 8.68
N SER A 812 -32.38 -2.71 9.09
CA SER A 812 -31.06 -3.29 9.04
C SER A 812 -30.26 -2.90 10.30
N GLY A 813 -29.46 -3.85 10.83
CA GLY A 813 -28.58 -3.61 11.97
C GLY A 813 -29.27 -3.44 13.30
N LYS A 814 -28.70 -2.58 14.18
CA LYS A 814 -29.05 -2.43 15.59
C LYS A 814 -30.51 -2.02 15.83
N VAL A 815 -31.10 -1.17 15.00
CA VAL A 815 -32.46 -0.66 15.17
C VAL A 815 -33.49 -1.77 15.23
N GLY A 816 -33.20 -2.94 14.68
CA GLY A 816 -34.09 -4.10 14.81
C GLY A 816 -34.34 -4.52 16.23
N TYR A 817 -33.39 -4.39 17.13
CA TYR A 817 -33.52 -4.68 18.54
C TYR A 817 -34.40 -3.63 19.25
N ASP A 818 -34.15 -2.35 18.98
CA ASP A 818 -34.97 -1.25 19.54
C ASP A 818 -36.44 -1.40 19.13
N LEU A 819 -36.73 -1.79 17.90
CA LEU A 819 -38.05 -2.04 17.37
C LEU A 819 -38.74 -3.25 18.05
N MET A 820 -38.04 -4.38 18.17
CA MET A 820 -38.59 -5.57 18.83
C MET A 820 -38.89 -5.32 20.31
N GLU A 821 -37.94 -4.69 21.04
CA GLU A 821 -38.17 -4.34 22.46
C GLU A 821 -39.34 -3.37 22.65
N ALA A 822 -39.46 -2.36 21.77
CA ALA A 822 -40.55 -1.39 21.87
C ALA A 822 -41.91 -2.02 21.52
N ARG A 823 -41.95 -2.88 20.48
CA ARG A 823 -43.14 -3.65 20.09
C ARG A 823 -43.62 -4.53 21.23
N ASP A 824 -42.72 -5.33 21.81
CA ASP A 824 -43.02 -6.27 22.89
C ASP A 824 -43.51 -5.52 24.17
N ALA A 825 -42.84 -4.41 24.51
CA ALA A 825 -43.19 -3.56 25.62
C ALA A 825 -44.57 -2.85 25.43
N ALA A 826 -45.02 -2.68 24.18
CA ALA A 826 -46.31 -2.11 23.83
C ALA A 826 -47.42 -3.16 23.63
N ASP A 827 -47.07 -4.45 23.73
CA ASP A 827 -47.93 -5.61 23.50
C ASP A 827 -48.62 -5.63 22.11
N ILE A 828 -47.89 -5.17 21.07
CA ILE A 828 -48.39 -5.16 19.68
C ILE A 828 -48.32 -6.58 19.12
N LYS A 829 -49.49 -7.13 18.68
CA LYS A 829 -49.61 -8.53 18.23
C LYS A 829 -49.73 -8.73 16.73
N ASP A 830 -49.84 -7.66 15.93
CA ASP A 830 -50.07 -7.70 14.49
C ASP A 830 -48.89 -7.14 13.68
N THR A 831 -47.74 -6.91 14.30
CA THR A 831 -46.55 -6.34 13.67
C THR A 831 -45.36 -7.26 13.84
N THR A 832 -44.68 -7.57 12.74
CA THR A 832 -43.40 -8.31 12.73
C THR A 832 -42.23 -7.44 12.24
N VAL A 833 -41.04 -7.70 12.79
CA VAL A 833 -39.78 -7.04 12.39
C VAL A 833 -38.94 -8.02 11.60
N ILE A 834 -38.53 -7.64 10.38
CA ILE A 834 -37.62 -8.43 9.53
C ILE A 834 -36.36 -7.62 9.30
N ARG A 835 -35.23 -8.19 9.64
CA ARG A 835 -33.91 -7.56 9.44
C ARG A 835 -33.31 -8.01 8.12
N ILE A 836 -32.91 -7.05 7.27
CA ILE A 836 -32.17 -7.27 6.03
C ILE A 836 -30.69 -7.26 6.40
N GLU A 837 -30.04 -8.43 6.40
CA GLU A 837 -28.63 -8.60 6.80
C GLU A 837 -27.67 -8.32 5.66
N GLN A 838 -28.07 -8.70 4.42
CA GLN A 838 -27.35 -8.37 3.19
C GLN A 838 -28.17 -7.37 2.39
N ILE A 839 -27.67 -6.15 2.27
CA ILE A 839 -28.36 -5.07 1.54
C ILE A 839 -28.07 -5.17 0.04
N TYR A 840 -26.84 -5.55 -0.33
CA TYR A 840 -26.48 -5.81 -1.71
C TYR A 840 -25.63 -7.08 -1.84
N PRO A 841 -25.88 -7.98 -2.82
CA PRO A 841 -27.10 -8.03 -3.65
C PRO A 841 -28.36 -8.19 -2.80
N PHE A 842 -29.43 -7.46 -3.17
CA PHE A 842 -30.66 -7.42 -2.37
C PHE A 842 -31.36 -8.79 -2.34
N PRO A 843 -31.85 -9.27 -1.18
CA PRO A 843 -32.47 -10.59 -1.03
C PRO A 843 -33.97 -10.56 -1.41
N GLY A 844 -34.31 -10.15 -2.62
CA GLY A 844 -35.67 -9.96 -3.08
C GLY A 844 -36.51 -11.24 -3.03
N GLU A 845 -35.99 -12.36 -3.56
CA GLU A 845 -36.70 -13.65 -3.56
C GLU A 845 -37.00 -14.16 -2.13
N PRO A 846 -36.06 -14.28 -1.18
CA PRO A 846 -36.39 -14.67 0.18
C PRO A 846 -37.40 -13.75 0.85
N LEU A 847 -37.32 -12.45 0.59
CA LEU A 847 -38.26 -11.47 1.10
C LEU A 847 -39.66 -11.70 0.51
N ALA A 848 -39.80 -11.87 -0.79
CA ALA A 848 -41.07 -12.16 -1.47
C ALA A 848 -41.72 -13.45 -0.95
N VAL A 849 -40.92 -14.52 -0.79
CA VAL A 849 -41.38 -15.80 -0.23
C VAL A 849 -41.94 -15.60 1.19
N ARG A 850 -41.30 -14.77 2.02
CA ARG A 850 -41.75 -14.49 3.39
C ARG A 850 -43.05 -13.65 3.39
N LEU A 851 -43.08 -12.57 2.60
CA LEU A 851 -44.27 -11.69 2.49
C LEU A 851 -45.48 -12.40 1.92
N LYS A 852 -45.31 -13.34 0.99
CA LYS A 852 -46.43 -14.11 0.40
C LYS A 852 -47.27 -14.88 1.40
N ARG A 853 -46.72 -15.21 2.61
CA ARG A 853 -47.40 -15.90 3.66
C ARG A 853 -48.35 -14.98 4.44
N MET A 854 -48.12 -13.66 4.41
CA MET A 854 -48.85 -12.64 5.20
C MET A 854 -50.06 -12.11 4.44
N LYS A 855 -51.15 -12.88 4.47
CA LYS A 855 -52.35 -12.59 3.64
C LYS A 855 -53.12 -11.32 4.05
N ASN A 856 -52.97 -10.91 5.29
CA ASN A 856 -53.66 -9.74 5.88
C ASN A 856 -52.74 -8.50 6.00
N LEU A 857 -51.64 -8.51 5.24
CA LEU A 857 -50.69 -7.40 5.26
C LEU A 857 -51.34 -6.11 4.73
N GLU A 858 -51.30 -5.05 5.54
CA GLU A 858 -51.87 -3.72 5.26
C GLU A 858 -50.79 -2.66 5.02
N GLU A 859 -49.60 -2.79 5.67
CA GLU A 859 -48.52 -1.81 5.60
C GLU A 859 -47.16 -2.47 5.66
N VAL A 860 -46.17 -1.93 4.85
CA VAL A 860 -44.75 -2.21 4.94
C VAL A 860 -44.01 -0.91 5.24
N VAL A 861 -43.13 -0.94 6.25
CA VAL A 861 -42.33 0.19 6.69
C VAL A 861 -40.86 -0.15 6.55
N TRP A 862 -40.06 0.74 5.95
CA TRP A 862 -38.62 0.70 6.10
C TRP A 862 -38.20 1.60 7.26
N ALA A 863 -37.60 1.04 8.29
CA ALA A 863 -37.08 1.77 9.44
C ALA A 863 -35.56 1.81 9.43
N GLN A 864 -34.97 3.00 9.52
CA GLN A 864 -33.52 3.19 9.61
C GLN A 864 -33.17 4.30 10.60
N GLU A 865 -31.95 4.24 11.16
CA GLU A 865 -31.42 5.22 12.10
C GLU A 865 -30.82 6.45 11.39
N GLU A 866 -30.30 6.27 10.20
CA GLU A 866 -29.70 7.30 9.38
C GLU A 866 -30.75 8.35 8.96
N PRO A 867 -30.32 9.62 8.74
CA PRO A 867 -31.18 10.61 8.11
C PRO A 867 -31.71 10.14 6.75
N ARG A 868 -32.85 10.66 6.33
CA ARG A 868 -33.55 10.24 5.10
C ARG A 868 -32.69 10.30 3.85
N ASN A 869 -31.78 11.26 3.76
CA ASN A 869 -30.83 11.40 2.64
C ASN A 869 -29.58 10.52 2.76
N ASN A 870 -29.45 9.76 3.84
CA ASN A 870 -28.35 8.83 4.12
C ASN A 870 -28.91 7.40 4.27
N GLY A 871 -28.06 6.44 4.56
CA GLY A 871 -28.47 5.04 4.77
C GLY A 871 -28.96 4.38 3.50
N SER A 872 -29.84 3.40 3.67
CA SER A 872 -30.24 2.53 2.55
C SER A 872 -31.60 2.84 1.93
N TRP A 873 -32.40 3.76 2.47
CA TRP A 873 -33.77 4.01 2.03
C TRP A 873 -33.91 4.12 0.51
N PHE A 874 -33.20 5.06 -0.11
CA PHE A 874 -33.31 5.30 -1.57
C PHE A 874 -32.79 4.15 -2.43
N PHE A 875 -31.98 3.27 -1.85
CA PHE A 875 -31.50 2.08 -2.52
C PHE A 875 -32.50 0.93 -2.42
N VAL A 876 -33.07 0.67 -1.25
CA VAL A 876 -33.90 -0.52 -1.01
C VAL A 876 -35.35 -0.35 -1.42
N GLU A 877 -35.88 0.88 -1.52
CA GLU A 877 -37.30 1.15 -1.85
C GLU A 877 -37.77 0.40 -3.10
N PRO A 878 -37.08 0.48 -4.27
CA PRO A 878 -37.55 -0.19 -5.48
C PRO A 878 -37.49 -1.72 -5.34
N PHE A 879 -36.47 -2.27 -4.70
CA PHE A 879 -36.36 -3.73 -4.50
C PHE A 879 -37.42 -4.28 -3.54
N ILE A 880 -37.83 -3.50 -2.54
CA ILE A 880 -38.92 -3.88 -1.65
C ILE A 880 -40.24 -3.86 -2.43
N GLU A 881 -40.49 -2.85 -3.26
CA GLU A 881 -41.67 -2.79 -4.12
C GLU A 881 -41.76 -3.99 -5.09
N GLU A 882 -40.62 -4.37 -5.69
CA GLU A 882 -40.54 -5.59 -6.53
C GLU A 882 -40.88 -6.85 -5.75
N ALA A 883 -40.31 -7.04 -4.56
CA ALA A 883 -40.58 -8.18 -3.71
C ALA A 883 -42.06 -8.24 -3.23
N LEU A 884 -42.68 -7.09 -2.99
CA LEU A 884 -44.11 -6.99 -2.68
C LEU A 884 -44.98 -7.42 -3.88
N ASN A 885 -44.65 -6.97 -5.07
CA ASN A 885 -45.36 -7.35 -6.29
C ASN A 885 -45.26 -8.86 -6.57
N GLU A 886 -44.06 -9.45 -6.40
CA GLU A 886 -43.81 -10.90 -6.52
C GLU A 886 -44.57 -11.69 -5.45
N ALA A 887 -44.69 -11.15 -4.24
CA ALA A 887 -45.47 -11.74 -3.16
C ALA A 887 -46.99 -11.71 -3.37
N GLY A 888 -47.47 -10.89 -4.33
CA GLY A 888 -48.89 -10.74 -4.63
C GLY A 888 -49.55 -9.51 -4.02
N HIS A 889 -48.83 -8.65 -3.29
CA HIS A 889 -49.29 -7.40 -2.71
C HIS A 889 -49.15 -6.22 -3.71
N LYS A 890 -49.77 -6.36 -4.88
CA LYS A 890 -49.64 -5.43 -6.00
C LYS A 890 -50.08 -4.01 -5.64
N GLY A 891 -49.22 -3.03 -5.97
CA GLY A 891 -49.47 -1.61 -5.71
C GLY A 891 -49.20 -1.14 -4.28
N MET A 892 -48.75 -2.03 -3.42
CA MET A 892 -48.27 -1.67 -2.07
C MET A 892 -46.83 -1.13 -2.19
N ARG A 893 -46.58 0.00 -1.53
CA ARG A 893 -45.22 0.62 -1.48
C ARG A 893 -44.76 0.70 -0.04
N PRO A 894 -43.49 0.55 0.23
CA PRO A 894 -42.94 0.74 1.58
C PRO A 894 -42.99 2.22 1.97
N ARG A 895 -43.23 2.47 3.27
CA ARG A 895 -43.18 3.78 3.89
C ARG A 895 -41.83 3.94 4.62
N TYR A 896 -41.27 5.13 4.55
CA TYR A 896 -40.08 5.48 5.34
C TYR A 896 -40.42 5.84 6.79
N ALA A 897 -39.67 5.29 7.76
CA ALA A 897 -39.65 5.71 9.15
C ALA A 897 -38.19 5.92 9.59
N GLY A 898 -37.83 7.14 9.97
CA GLY A 898 -36.46 7.47 10.32
C GLY A 898 -36.27 8.97 10.58
N ARG A 899 -35.03 9.39 10.74
CA ARG A 899 -34.70 10.80 10.95
C ARG A 899 -34.99 11.64 9.69
N ALA A 900 -35.29 12.92 9.90
CA ALA A 900 -35.40 13.88 8.81
C ALA A 900 -34.06 14.00 8.05
N ALA A 901 -34.11 14.45 6.78
CA ALA A 901 -32.89 14.74 6.01
C ALA A 901 -32.04 15.78 6.75
N ALA A 902 -30.72 15.54 6.77
CA ALA A 902 -29.76 16.37 7.48
C ALA A 902 -28.42 16.44 6.73
N ALA A 903 -27.74 17.56 6.85
CA ALA A 903 -26.41 17.74 6.28
C ALA A 903 -25.33 16.99 7.09
N SER A 904 -25.52 16.89 8.41
CA SER A 904 -24.69 16.08 9.31
C SER A 904 -25.29 14.68 9.46
N PRO A 905 -24.49 13.60 9.46
CA PRO A 905 -25.01 12.24 9.58
C PRO A 905 -25.72 11.97 10.91
N ALA A 906 -25.30 12.61 12.01
CA ALA A 906 -25.89 12.44 13.33
C ALA A 906 -25.83 13.75 14.12
N THR A 907 -26.71 13.86 15.13
CA THR A 907 -26.71 14.97 16.10
C THR A 907 -25.54 14.85 17.09
N GLY A 908 -24.94 15.97 17.50
CA GLY A 908 -23.92 16.02 18.55
C GLY A 908 -24.51 16.01 19.99
N LEU A 909 -25.82 16.10 20.16
CA LEU A 909 -26.46 16.19 21.46
C LEU A 909 -27.17 14.87 21.83
N MET A 910 -26.80 14.25 22.95
CA MET A 910 -27.39 13.00 23.44
C MET A 910 -28.90 13.11 23.63
N SER A 911 -29.37 14.21 24.21
CA SER A 911 -30.82 14.43 24.44
C SER A 911 -31.63 14.49 23.14
N ARG A 912 -31.05 15.09 22.10
CA ARG A 912 -31.65 15.13 20.76
C ARG A 912 -31.64 13.75 20.12
N HIS A 913 -30.52 13.03 20.22
CA HIS A 913 -30.41 11.66 19.74
C HIS A 913 -31.51 10.77 20.34
N GLN A 914 -31.68 10.79 21.67
CA GLN A 914 -32.72 10.02 22.37
C GLN A 914 -34.14 10.37 21.88
N THR A 915 -34.40 11.66 21.67
CA THR A 915 -35.72 12.13 21.17
C THR A 915 -35.96 11.62 19.74
N GLU A 916 -34.97 11.74 18.85
CA GLU A 916 -35.07 11.29 17.46
C GLU A 916 -35.18 9.76 17.37
N GLN A 917 -34.42 9.00 18.20
CA GLN A 917 -34.51 7.53 18.27
C GLN A 917 -35.88 7.06 18.71
N SER A 918 -36.42 7.64 19.81
CA SER A 918 -37.76 7.31 20.28
C SER A 918 -38.83 7.67 19.24
N ALA A 919 -38.68 8.77 18.53
CA ALA A 919 -39.63 9.20 17.52
C ALA A 919 -39.69 8.25 16.32
N LEU A 920 -38.52 7.83 15.81
CA LEU A 920 -38.47 6.89 14.67
C LEU A 920 -39.01 5.51 15.03
N VAL A 921 -38.73 4.99 16.23
CA VAL A 921 -39.25 3.71 16.72
C VAL A 921 -40.78 3.79 16.87
N ALA A 922 -41.27 4.87 17.43
CA ALA A 922 -42.73 5.11 17.59
C ALA A 922 -43.41 5.19 16.20
N ASP A 923 -42.86 5.93 15.26
CA ASP A 923 -43.38 6.06 13.89
C ASP A 923 -43.41 4.70 13.17
N ALA A 924 -42.33 3.93 13.22
CA ALA A 924 -42.25 2.61 12.57
C ALA A 924 -43.33 1.64 13.09
N LEU A 925 -43.63 1.68 14.41
CA LEU A 925 -44.58 0.81 15.06
C LEU A 925 -46.01 1.36 15.13
N GLY A 926 -46.25 2.61 14.68
CA GLY A 926 -47.55 3.28 14.81
C GLY A 926 -47.91 3.67 16.24
N LEU A 927 -46.90 3.92 17.08
CA LEU A 927 -47.07 4.31 18.47
C LEU A 927 -47.16 5.82 18.65
N SER A 928 -47.72 6.28 19.75
CA SER A 928 -47.67 7.67 20.16
C SER A 928 -46.20 8.04 20.55
N VAL A 929 -45.61 9.00 19.87
CA VAL A 929 -44.24 9.51 20.16
C VAL A 929 -44.12 9.95 21.64
N ARG A 930 -45.15 10.57 22.24
CA ARG A 930 -45.14 10.97 23.67
C ARG A 930 -45.02 9.78 24.62
N ALA A 931 -45.65 8.66 24.29
CA ALA A 931 -45.61 7.45 25.12
C ALA A 931 -44.23 6.82 25.09
N GLU A 932 -43.56 6.79 23.89
CA GLU A 932 -42.27 6.18 23.75
C GLU A 932 -41.15 7.03 24.38
N ILE A 933 -41.17 8.33 24.26
CA ILE A 933 -40.21 9.24 24.95
C ILE A 933 -40.30 9.04 26.47
N ARG A 934 -41.54 8.86 27.06
CA ARG A 934 -41.69 8.55 28.50
C ARG A 934 -41.06 7.21 28.88
N ARG A 935 -41.19 6.17 28.04
CA ARG A 935 -40.61 4.84 28.28
C ARG A 935 -39.06 4.90 28.24
N ALA A 936 -38.49 5.58 27.25
CA ALA A 936 -37.03 5.74 27.12
C ALA A 936 -36.44 6.47 28.34
N LYS A 937 -37.08 7.52 28.83
CA LYS A 937 -36.67 8.24 30.05
C LYS A 937 -36.73 7.40 31.34
N ASN A 938 -37.58 6.41 31.39
CA ASN A 938 -37.69 5.51 32.55
C ASN A 938 -36.69 4.34 32.51
N LYS A 939 -36.11 4.05 31.35
CA LYS A 939 -35.02 3.05 31.15
C LYS A 939 -33.61 3.61 31.33
N ALA A 940 -33.41 4.92 31.16
CA ALA A 940 -32.15 5.63 31.38
C ALA A 940 -31.99 6.03 32.87
#